data_fcd30652a070a9cec95b1300e9fa114b
#
_entry.id   fcd30652a070a9cec95b1300e9fa114b
#
_cell.length_a   1.000
_cell.length_b   1.000
_cell.length_c   1.000
_cell.angle_alpha   90.00
_cell.angle_beta   90.00
_cell.angle_gamma   90.00
#
_symmetry.space_group_name_H-M   'P 1'
#
loop_
_entity.id
_entity.type
_entity.pdbx_description
1 polymer ?
#
loop_
_entity_poly.entity_id
_entity_poly.type
_entity_poly.pdbx_seq_one_letter_code
_entity_poly.pdbx_strand_id
1 'polypeptide(L)'
;MFVSFICQTDQQRVQACAGQNMGMLSVKGAYGKMRRKAMKNTGFDKALFKSAVTFNVKNMFRRTIDEATPQQIFQAVAYTVKDDIIDQWITTHKEYEKKDVKTLYYLSMEFLMGRALGNNMINLREYKEIAEALDEMGFDLNAIEDQEPDAALGNGGLGRLAACFLDSLATLGYPAYGCGIRYRYGMFKQKIEDGYQVEVPDNWLENGNPFEIRRPEYAVEVKFGGYVRIEDRNGMSHFVQEGYQSVKAVPYDLPVVGYGNHIVNTLRIWDAEPVNTFNLDSFDRGDYQKAVEQENLAKNIVEVLYPNDNHYAGKELRLKQQYFFISASVQRAVQKFKEKHDDIHQFPEKVVFQLNDTHPTVAIPELMRILLDDEGLTWEEAWDITTRTCAYTNHTIMSEALEKWPVDLFSRLLPRIYQIVEEINRRFVNEIQQRYPGDQDKIAKMAVVYNGQVRMAYMAIVAGFSVNGVARLHTEILKHEELKDFYEMMPEKFNNKTNGITQRRFLLHGNPLLADWVTDKIGDEWITNLPHIKELAAFMDDKECQKEFLDIKYKNKVRLAKYIKEHNGIDVDPNSIFDVQVKRLHEYKRQLLNILHVMYLYNQIKRNPDYDMVPRTFIFGAKAAAGYKIAKQTIKLINNVANVINNDASIKGKIKVVFIENYRVSNGEIIFAAADVSEQISTASKEASGTGNMKFMLNGAITLGTMDGANVEIVNEVGAENAQIFGLSSDEVIRFENEGGYDPMEIFNNDQEIRDVLMELINGKYSPEDTEMFRDIYNSLLNNDGGRRADTYFILKDFRSYAEAQRKIDERYRDTNGWAKTVMTNTAKAGKFSSDRTIEEYATEIWKLTKTPVEM
;
A
#
# COMPACT_ATOMS: atom_id res chain seq x y z
N MET A 1 31.62 9.84 60.34
CA MET A 1 31.27 8.42 60.47
C MET A 1 29.90 8.00 59.80
N PHE A 2 29.25 8.89 59.08
CA PHE A 2 27.97 8.65 58.38
C PHE A 2 28.08 8.53 56.85
N VAL A 3 29.22 8.83 56.26
CA VAL A 3 29.46 8.77 54.82
C VAL A 3 30.05 7.43 54.37
N SER A 4 30.55 6.60 55.32
CA SER A 4 31.20 5.32 54.99
C SER A 4 30.23 4.13 54.96
N PHE A 5 28.96 4.32 55.35
CA PHE A 5 27.97 3.22 55.38
C PHE A 5 27.07 3.16 54.15
N ILE A 6 26.96 4.22 53.37
CA ILE A 6 26.15 4.28 52.16
C ILE A 6 26.87 3.70 50.93
N CYS A 7 28.20 3.71 50.91
CA CYS A 7 29.01 3.14 49.83
C CYS A 7 29.07 1.59 49.83
N GLN A 8 28.87 0.94 50.97
CA GLN A 8 28.93 -0.54 51.01
C GLN A 8 27.62 -1.22 50.61
N THR A 9 26.47 -0.56 50.79
CA THR A 9 25.17 -1.10 50.40
C THR A 9 24.91 -1.02 48.90
N ASP A 10 25.48 -0.01 48.23
CA ASP A 10 25.32 0.15 46.76
C ASP A 10 26.20 -0.83 45.95
N GLN A 11 27.40 -1.15 46.46
CA GLN A 11 28.24 -2.16 45.81
C GLN A 11 27.65 -3.57 45.86
N GLN A 12 26.99 -3.94 46.97
CA GLN A 12 26.30 -5.23 47.05
C GLN A 12 25.01 -5.29 46.20
N ARG A 13 24.28 -4.18 46.05
CA ARG A 13 23.12 -4.12 45.14
C ARG A 13 23.55 -4.12 43.67
N VAL A 14 24.63 -3.47 43.32
CA VAL A 14 25.16 -3.52 41.95
C VAL A 14 25.72 -4.90 41.61
N GLN A 15 26.35 -5.61 42.56
CA GLN A 15 26.78 -6.98 42.33
C GLN A 15 25.62 -8.00 42.27
N ALA A 16 24.55 -7.77 43.03
CA ALA A 16 23.35 -8.62 42.93
C ALA A 16 22.58 -8.39 41.61
N CYS A 17 22.48 -7.15 41.13
CA CYS A 17 21.89 -6.87 39.83
C CYS A 17 22.77 -7.35 38.68
N ALA A 18 24.10 -7.25 38.78
CA ALA A 18 25.02 -7.79 37.77
C ALA A 18 25.01 -9.32 37.74
N GLY A 19 24.88 -9.97 38.89
CA GLY A 19 24.75 -11.44 38.98
C GLY A 19 23.46 -11.99 38.40
N GLN A 20 22.33 -11.27 38.56
CA GLN A 20 21.05 -11.65 37.95
C GLN A 20 21.03 -11.39 36.44
N ASN A 21 21.63 -10.30 35.96
CA ASN A 21 21.77 -10.06 34.52
C ASN A 21 22.76 -11.03 33.85
N MET A 22 23.84 -11.45 34.53
CA MET A 22 24.74 -12.46 33.99
C MET A 22 24.09 -13.85 33.95
N GLY A 23 23.22 -14.20 34.90
CA GLY A 23 22.45 -15.44 34.87
C GLY A 23 21.44 -15.47 33.72
N MET A 24 20.71 -14.37 33.44
CA MET A 24 19.81 -14.24 32.32
C MET A 24 20.53 -14.22 30.94
N LEU A 25 21.67 -13.55 30.85
CA LEU A 25 22.51 -13.53 29.66
C LEU A 25 23.14 -14.90 29.38
N SER A 26 23.50 -15.68 30.43
CA SER A 26 24.04 -17.03 30.25
C SER A 26 22.98 -18.06 29.84
N VAL A 27 21.74 -17.93 30.33
CA VAL A 27 20.63 -18.80 29.94
C VAL A 27 20.16 -18.51 28.52
N LYS A 28 19.99 -17.24 28.15
CA LYS A 28 19.70 -16.85 26.77
C LYS A 28 20.83 -17.23 25.80
N GLY A 29 22.08 -17.07 26.21
CA GLY A 29 23.25 -17.46 25.43
C GLY A 29 23.41 -18.98 25.30
N ALA A 30 23.06 -19.78 26.32
CA ALA A 30 23.05 -21.22 26.27
C ALA A 30 21.88 -21.74 25.39
N TYR A 31 20.71 -21.14 25.52
CA TYR A 31 19.54 -21.44 24.71
C TYR A 31 19.78 -21.13 23.22
N GLY A 32 20.31 -19.96 22.92
CA GLY A 32 20.69 -19.59 21.57
C GLY A 32 21.80 -20.47 20.97
N LYS A 33 22.75 -20.95 21.80
CA LYS A 33 23.79 -21.92 21.39
C LYS A 33 23.21 -23.31 21.14
N MET A 34 22.27 -23.78 21.98
CA MET A 34 21.58 -25.05 21.77
C MET A 34 20.76 -25.03 20.49
N ARG A 35 20.04 -23.95 20.25
CA ARG A 35 19.24 -23.76 19.03
C ARG A 35 20.09 -23.70 17.78
N ARG A 36 21.18 -22.93 17.76
CA ARG A 36 22.16 -22.92 16.65
C ARG A 36 22.79 -24.28 16.37
N LYS A 37 22.93 -25.11 17.36
CA LYS A 37 23.46 -26.46 17.20
C LYS A 37 22.42 -27.44 16.64
N ALA A 38 21.14 -27.24 17.00
CA ALA A 38 20.00 -27.98 16.43
C ALA A 38 19.74 -27.62 14.99
N MET A 39 19.74 -26.30 14.63
CA MET A 39 19.52 -25.82 13.28
C MET A 39 20.61 -26.21 12.26
N LYS A 40 21.84 -26.48 12.73
CA LYS A 40 22.92 -26.94 11.83
C LYS A 40 22.78 -28.38 11.34
N ASN A 41 21.92 -29.18 11.93
CA ASN A 41 21.91 -30.62 11.68
C ASN A 41 20.61 -31.25 11.19
N THR A 42 19.46 -30.64 11.35
CA THR A 42 18.18 -31.22 10.86
C THR A 42 17.08 -30.22 10.99
N GLY A 43 16.40 -29.79 10.00
CA GLY A 43 15.11 -29.15 9.94
C GLY A 43 14.52 -28.55 11.25
N PHE A 44 13.32 -28.06 11.21
CA PHE A 44 12.58 -27.45 12.31
C PHE A 44 12.46 -28.38 13.53
N ASP A 45 12.85 -27.92 14.73
CA ASP A 45 12.75 -28.66 16.00
C ASP A 45 11.47 -28.29 16.77
N LYS A 46 10.40 -29.08 16.57
CA LYS A 46 9.10 -28.90 17.25
C LYS A 46 9.20 -28.86 18.78
N ALA A 47 10.06 -29.65 19.39
CA ALA A 47 10.17 -29.70 20.85
C ALA A 47 10.80 -28.41 21.38
N LEU A 48 11.82 -27.93 20.70
CA LEU A 48 12.46 -26.66 21.02
C LEU A 48 11.49 -25.49 20.84
N PHE A 49 10.74 -25.47 19.72
CA PHE A 49 9.72 -24.44 19.46
C PHE A 49 8.66 -24.41 20.57
N LYS A 50 8.04 -25.54 20.91
CA LYS A 50 7.04 -25.64 21.99
C LYS A 50 7.58 -25.15 23.33
N SER A 51 8.82 -25.54 23.67
CA SER A 51 9.52 -25.09 24.88
C SER A 51 9.73 -23.56 24.85
N ALA A 52 10.11 -22.99 23.70
CA ALA A 52 10.32 -21.56 23.55
C ALA A 52 9.03 -20.74 23.70
N VAL A 53 7.93 -21.20 23.07
CA VAL A 53 6.60 -20.56 23.25
C VAL A 53 6.18 -20.58 24.72
N THR A 54 6.29 -21.73 25.38
CA THR A 54 5.97 -21.88 26.82
C THR A 54 6.83 -20.95 27.68
N PHE A 55 8.13 -20.90 27.38
CA PHE A 55 9.07 -20.01 28.07
C PHE A 55 8.70 -18.54 27.88
N ASN A 56 8.37 -18.12 26.64
CA ASN A 56 7.97 -16.76 26.34
C ASN A 56 6.66 -16.39 27.05
N VAL A 57 5.63 -17.25 27.05
CA VAL A 57 4.39 -17.02 27.82
C VAL A 57 4.70 -16.75 29.29
N LYS A 58 5.50 -17.61 29.89
CA LYS A 58 5.86 -17.49 31.31
C LYS A 58 6.60 -16.19 31.63
N ASN A 59 7.59 -15.82 30.81
CA ASN A 59 8.46 -14.68 31.10
C ASN A 59 7.85 -13.34 30.74
N MET A 60 7.06 -13.28 29.67
CA MET A 60 6.43 -12.04 29.23
C MET A 60 5.18 -11.72 30.06
N PHE A 61 4.36 -12.75 30.37
CA PHE A 61 3.04 -12.53 30.95
C PHE A 61 2.86 -13.10 32.36
N ARG A 62 3.86 -13.80 32.90
CA ARG A 62 3.79 -14.48 34.22
C ARG A 62 2.56 -15.41 34.30
N ARG A 63 2.32 -16.18 33.22
CA ARG A 63 1.23 -17.13 33.07
C ARG A 63 1.77 -18.51 32.71
N THR A 64 1.00 -19.57 33.04
CA THR A 64 1.19 -20.88 32.42
C THR A 64 0.56 -20.86 31.01
N ILE A 65 0.89 -21.85 30.19
CA ILE A 65 0.38 -21.93 28.82
C ILE A 65 -1.17 -22.07 28.78
N ASP A 66 -1.72 -22.81 29.75
CA ASP A 66 -3.15 -23.08 29.90
C ASP A 66 -3.95 -21.86 30.41
N GLU A 67 -3.27 -20.89 31.03
CA GLU A 67 -3.87 -19.66 31.55
C GLU A 67 -3.73 -18.48 30.59
N ALA A 68 -2.93 -18.62 29.54
CA ALA A 68 -2.65 -17.54 28.61
C ALA A 68 -3.84 -17.27 27.68
N THR A 69 -4.08 -15.99 27.40
CA THR A 69 -5.08 -15.61 26.40
C THR A 69 -4.57 -15.89 25.00
N PRO A 70 -5.47 -16.04 23.99
CA PRO A 70 -5.04 -16.20 22.59
C PRO A 70 -4.07 -15.12 22.12
N GLN A 71 -4.28 -13.86 22.54
CA GLN A 71 -3.41 -12.74 22.21
C GLN A 71 -2.00 -12.90 22.85
N GLN A 72 -1.91 -13.43 24.07
CA GLN A 72 -0.63 -13.70 24.73
C GLN A 72 0.11 -14.88 24.07
N ILE A 73 -0.63 -15.89 23.62
CA ILE A 73 -0.07 -16.98 22.81
C ILE A 73 0.48 -16.44 21.49
N PHE A 74 -0.29 -15.62 20.78
CA PHE A 74 0.17 -14.94 19.56
C PHE A 74 1.51 -14.21 19.80
N GLN A 75 1.60 -13.38 20.84
CA GLN A 75 2.82 -12.65 21.17
C GLN A 75 3.99 -13.63 21.41
N ALA A 76 3.78 -14.67 22.19
CA ALA A 76 4.82 -15.66 22.50
C ALA A 76 5.30 -16.41 21.25
N VAL A 77 4.37 -16.81 20.36
CA VAL A 77 4.68 -17.43 19.07
C VAL A 77 5.46 -16.46 18.18
N ALA A 78 4.98 -15.21 18.05
CA ALA A 78 5.65 -14.19 17.24
C ALA A 78 7.08 -13.89 17.71
N TYR A 79 7.31 -13.80 19.02
CA TYR A 79 8.67 -13.64 19.56
C TYR A 79 9.53 -14.87 19.31
N THR A 80 8.96 -16.08 19.35
CA THR A 80 9.70 -17.31 19.05
C THR A 80 10.13 -17.35 17.59
N VAL A 81 9.24 -17.02 16.67
CA VAL A 81 9.55 -16.92 15.23
C VAL A 81 10.57 -15.79 14.97
N LYS A 82 10.43 -14.65 15.66
CA LYS A 82 11.38 -13.54 15.54
C LYS A 82 12.81 -13.92 15.91
N ASP A 83 13.02 -14.80 16.90
CA ASP A 83 14.36 -15.23 17.30
C ASP A 83 15.12 -15.87 16.11
N ASP A 84 14.43 -16.64 15.26
CA ASP A 84 15.04 -17.24 14.05
C ASP A 84 15.34 -16.17 12.98
N ILE A 85 14.45 -15.19 12.85
CA ILE A 85 14.63 -14.07 11.93
C ILE A 85 15.85 -13.23 12.33
N ILE A 86 16.06 -12.96 13.62
CA ILE A 86 17.14 -12.09 14.10
C ILE A 86 18.52 -12.59 13.70
N ASP A 87 18.79 -13.88 13.82
CA ASP A 87 20.10 -14.43 13.44
C ASP A 87 20.37 -14.28 11.93
N GLN A 88 19.35 -14.54 11.10
CA GLN A 88 19.41 -14.32 9.66
C GLN A 88 19.58 -12.82 9.32
N TRP A 89 18.86 -11.94 10.03
CA TRP A 89 18.92 -10.50 9.82
C TRP A 89 20.30 -9.93 10.12
N ILE A 90 20.90 -10.34 11.25
CA ILE A 90 22.26 -9.94 11.60
C ILE A 90 23.26 -10.44 10.54
N THR A 91 23.10 -11.67 10.07
CA THR A 91 24.00 -12.27 9.06
C THR A 91 23.87 -11.53 7.74
N THR A 92 22.64 -11.23 7.29
CA THR A 92 22.38 -10.46 6.08
C THR A 92 23.07 -9.09 6.12
N HIS A 93 22.91 -8.35 7.22
CA HIS A 93 23.54 -7.04 7.35
C HIS A 93 25.07 -7.10 7.31
N LYS A 94 25.67 -8.08 8.00
CA LYS A 94 27.13 -8.28 7.97
C LYS A 94 27.66 -8.61 6.59
N GLU A 95 26.94 -9.44 5.83
CA GLU A 95 27.35 -9.77 4.45
C GLU A 95 27.20 -8.56 3.51
N TYR A 96 26.14 -7.75 3.64
CA TYR A 96 25.98 -6.52 2.88
C TYR A 96 27.09 -5.51 3.20
N GLU A 97 27.44 -5.37 4.47
CA GLU A 97 28.54 -4.52 4.90
C GLU A 97 29.88 -5.03 4.41
N LYS A 98 30.16 -6.32 4.53
CA LYS A 98 31.42 -6.92 4.08
C LYS A 98 31.63 -6.79 2.57
N LYS A 99 30.55 -6.98 1.78
CA LYS A 99 30.60 -6.87 0.31
C LYS A 99 30.49 -5.45 -0.20
N ASP A 100 30.26 -4.47 0.69
CA ASP A 100 30.08 -3.06 0.37
C ASP A 100 29.12 -2.81 -0.79
N VAL A 101 27.93 -3.42 -0.70
CA VAL A 101 26.94 -3.47 -1.78
C VAL A 101 26.20 -2.15 -1.95
N LYS A 102 25.81 -1.85 -3.20
CA LYS A 102 24.85 -0.77 -3.47
C LYS A 102 23.50 -1.09 -2.84
N THR A 103 22.92 -0.14 -2.14
CA THR A 103 21.68 -0.31 -1.37
C THR A 103 20.56 0.59 -1.89
N LEU A 104 19.40 0.00 -2.11
CA LEU A 104 18.16 0.72 -2.40
C LEU A 104 17.53 1.25 -1.12
N TYR A 105 17.08 2.50 -1.15
CA TYR A 105 16.15 3.07 -0.17
C TYR A 105 14.83 3.37 -0.89
N TYR A 106 13.83 2.53 -0.63
CA TYR A 106 12.49 2.68 -1.20
C TYR A 106 11.68 3.60 -0.30
N LEU A 107 11.50 4.86 -0.74
CA LEU A 107 10.89 5.93 0.06
C LEU A 107 9.38 5.97 -0.23
N SER A 108 8.56 5.70 0.76
CA SER A 108 7.10 5.68 0.59
C SER A 108 6.36 6.17 1.82
N MET A 109 5.29 6.96 1.59
CA MET A 109 4.35 7.34 2.66
C MET A 109 3.56 6.15 3.20
N GLU A 110 3.46 5.06 2.43
CA GLU A 110 2.63 3.91 2.75
C GLU A 110 3.40 2.60 2.60
N PHE A 111 3.19 1.69 3.56
CA PHE A 111 3.57 0.28 3.48
C PHE A 111 2.43 -0.57 4.01
N LEU A 112 1.53 -1.02 3.14
CA LEU A 112 0.37 -1.84 3.51
C LEU A 112 0.79 -3.30 3.68
N MET A 113 1.50 -3.60 4.77
CA MET A 113 2.13 -4.89 5.02
C MET A 113 1.13 -6.01 5.30
N GLY A 114 -0.01 -5.70 5.94
CA GLY A 114 -0.90 -6.71 6.47
C GLY A 114 -0.31 -7.39 7.72
N ARG A 115 -0.80 -8.58 8.04
CA ARG A 115 -0.28 -9.41 9.15
C ARG A 115 1.09 -9.99 8.79
N ALA A 116 1.99 -10.04 9.77
CA ALA A 116 3.38 -10.44 9.58
C ALA A 116 3.64 -11.90 9.93
N LEU A 117 2.97 -12.47 10.96
CA LEU A 117 3.29 -13.80 11.49
C LEU A 117 3.22 -14.87 10.40
N GLY A 118 2.09 -15.04 9.73
CA GLY A 118 1.91 -16.06 8.69
C GLY A 118 2.86 -15.88 7.53
N ASN A 119 3.05 -14.64 7.06
CA ASN A 119 3.99 -14.34 5.99
C ASN A 119 5.45 -14.69 6.36
N ASN A 120 5.87 -14.39 7.59
CA ASN A 120 7.20 -14.73 8.07
C ASN A 120 7.41 -16.25 8.17
N MET A 121 6.43 -16.98 8.71
CA MET A 121 6.48 -18.45 8.81
C MET A 121 6.56 -19.12 7.42
N ILE A 122 5.81 -18.58 6.44
CA ILE A 122 5.86 -19.05 5.04
C ILE A 122 7.24 -18.79 4.44
N ASN A 123 7.76 -17.57 4.58
CA ASN A 123 9.05 -17.20 3.99
C ASN A 123 10.23 -17.93 4.67
N LEU A 124 10.12 -18.27 5.94
CA LEU A 124 11.05 -19.17 6.65
C LEU A 124 10.90 -20.64 6.23
N ARG A 125 9.80 -21.00 5.52
CA ARG A 125 9.41 -22.37 5.16
C ARG A 125 9.11 -23.25 6.40
N GLU A 126 8.54 -22.68 7.44
CA GLU A 126 8.25 -23.33 8.71
C GLU A 126 6.74 -23.35 9.06
N TYR A 127 5.88 -22.88 8.14
CA TYR A 127 4.45 -22.70 8.41
C TYR A 127 3.74 -24.00 8.83
N LYS A 128 3.99 -25.10 8.09
CA LYS A 128 3.34 -26.39 8.37
C LYS A 128 3.83 -26.99 9.69
N GLU A 129 5.12 -26.94 9.93
CA GLU A 129 5.76 -27.46 11.13
C GLU A 129 5.31 -26.70 12.39
N ILE A 130 5.18 -25.38 12.30
CA ILE A 130 4.67 -24.53 13.38
C ILE A 130 3.18 -24.82 13.63
N ALA A 131 2.37 -24.97 12.57
CA ALA A 131 0.97 -25.32 12.70
C ALA A 131 0.78 -26.64 13.44
N GLU A 132 1.54 -27.67 13.06
CA GLU A 132 1.53 -28.97 13.73
C GLU A 132 2.00 -28.89 15.19
N ALA A 133 3.04 -28.08 15.47
CA ALA A 133 3.52 -27.88 16.83
C ALA A 133 2.49 -27.19 17.72
N LEU A 134 1.74 -26.21 17.18
CA LEU A 134 0.66 -25.52 17.89
C LEU A 134 -0.56 -26.43 18.11
N ASP A 135 -0.94 -27.22 17.11
CA ASP A 135 -2.02 -28.23 17.25
C ASP A 135 -1.70 -29.24 18.36
N GLU A 136 -0.46 -29.76 18.43
CA GLU A 136 0.00 -30.61 19.51
C GLU A 136 -0.02 -29.92 20.91
N MET A 137 -0.02 -28.57 20.94
CA MET A 137 -0.20 -27.77 22.16
C MET A 137 -1.66 -27.41 22.43
N GLY A 138 -2.58 -27.81 21.57
CA GLY A 138 -4.02 -27.54 21.65
C GLY A 138 -4.45 -26.17 21.09
N PHE A 139 -3.65 -25.55 20.22
CA PHE A 139 -3.94 -24.24 19.62
C PHE A 139 -4.12 -24.35 18.10
N ASP A 140 -5.17 -23.73 17.59
CA ASP A 140 -5.37 -23.53 16.14
C ASP A 140 -4.55 -22.32 15.67
N LEU A 141 -3.66 -22.53 14.71
CA LEU A 141 -2.81 -21.48 14.15
C LEU A 141 -3.64 -20.34 13.55
N ASN A 142 -4.76 -20.63 12.85
CA ASN A 142 -5.59 -19.57 12.28
C ASN A 142 -6.18 -18.66 13.37
N ALA A 143 -6.62 -19.26 14.47
CA ALA A 143 -7.13 -18.49 15.62
C ALA A 143 -6.03 -17.63 16.28
N ILE A 144 -4.77 -18.09 16.25
CA ILE A 144 -3.62 -17.32 16.73
C ILE A 144 -3.27 -16.19 15.75
N GLU A 145 -3.23 -16.44 14.45
CA GLU A 145 -3.01 -15.40 13.43
C GLU A 145 -4.09 -14.31 13.46
N ASP A 146 -5.34 -14.67 13.78
CA ASP A 146 -6.46 -13.71 13.93
C ASP A 146 -6.31 -12.73 15.09
N GLN A 147 -5.38 -13.00 16.03
CA GLN A 147 -5.03 -12.06 17.08
C GLN A 147 -4.12 -10.92 16.60
N GLU A 148 -3.46 -11.07 15.45
CA GLU A 148 -2.61 -10.05 14.87
C GLU A 148 -3.46 -9.00 14.13
N PRO A 149 -3.40 -7.71 14.53
CA PRO A 149 -4.00 -6.65 13.73
C PRO A 149 -3.19 -6.43 12.44
N ASP A 150 -3.88 -6.08 11.35
CA ASP A 150 -3.17 -5.57 10.18
C ASP A 150 -2.41 -4.29 10.57
N ALA A 151 -1.15 -4.17 10.19
CA ALA A 151 -0.41 -2.93 10.38
C ALA A 151 -1.03 -1.80 9.53
N ALA A 152 -1.55 -0.77 10.19
CA ALA A 152 -2.30 0.32 9.55
C ALA A 152 -1.38 1.36 8.89
N LEU A 153 -0.30 0.92 8.23
CA LEU A 153 0.74 1.74 7.62
C LEU A 153 0.48 2.07 6.14
N GLY A 154 -0.71 1.79 5.62
CA GLY A 154 -1.06 2.06 4.23
C GLY A 154 -2.57 2.08 4.00
N ASN A 155 -2.97 2.60 2.84
CA ASN A 155 -4.37 2.80 2.49
C ASN A 155 -4.84 1.89 1.34
N GLY A 156 -4.02 1.71 0.29
CA GLY A 156 -4.48 1.04 -0.91
C GLY A 156 -3.37 0.50 -1.80
N GLY A 157 -3.53 0.66 -3.12
CA GLY A 157 -2.65 0.08 -4.13
C GLY A 157 -1.19 0.49 -4.00
N LEU A 158 -0.93 1.78 -3.75
CA LEU A 158 0.43 2.32 -3.56
C LEU A 158 1.16 1.65 -2.40
N GLY A 159 0.53 1.58 -1.23
CA GLY A 159 1.13 0.98 -0.04
C GLY A 159 1.25 -0.54 -0.15
N ARG A 160 0.29 -1.22 -0.81
CA ARG A 160 0.41 -2.66 -1.01
C ARG A 160 1.48 -3.01 -2.04
N LEU A 161 1.66 -2.19 -3.08
CA LEU A 161 2.75 -2.34 -4.03
C LEU A 161 4.12 -2.25 -3.33
N ALA A 162 4.31 -1.23 -2.49
CA ALA A 162 5.53 -1.09 -1.68
C ALA A 162 5.80 -2.35 -0.83
N ALA A 163 4.77 -2.90 -0.19
CA ALA A 163 4.89 -4.14 0.59
C ALA A 163 5.24 -5.36 -0.28
N CYS A 164 4.62 -5.52 -1.46
CA CYS A 164 4.99 -6.57 -2.40
C CYS A 164 6.43 -6.43 -2.89
N PHE A 165 6.87 -5.21 -3.16
CA PHE A 165 8.24 -4.94 -3.59
C PHE A 165 9.28 -5.29 -2.53
N LEU A 166 9.01 -5.00 -1.25
CA LEU A 166 9.90 -5.42 -0.17
C LEU A 166 10.04 -6.95 -0.07
N ASP A 167 8.94 -7.68 -0.18
CA ASP A 167 8.94 -9.16 -0.21
C ASP A 167 9.78 -9.69 -1.38
N SER A 168 9.57 -9.13 -2.57
CA SER A 168 10.33 -9.52 -3.77
C SER A 168 11.82 -9.14 -3.69
N LEU A 169 12.16 -7.96 -3.17
CA LEU A 169 13.56 -7.55 -2.97
C LEU A 169 14.31 -8.52 -2.05
N ALA A 170 13.69 -8.91 -0.93
CA ALA A 170 14.29 -9.88 0.00
C ALA A 170 14.38 -11.27 -0.64
N THR A 171 13.33 -11.74 -1.31
CA THR A 171 13.30 -13.07 -1.94
C THR A 171 14.30 -13.18 -3.08
N LEU A 172 14.49 -12.13 -3.87
CA LEU A 172 15.45 -12.11 -4.97
C LEU A 172 16.89 -11.80 -4.54
N GLY A 173 17.08 -11.41 -3.27
CA GLY A 173 18.42 -11.14 -2.74
C GLY A 173 18.97 -9.77 -3.05
N TYR A 174 18.14 -8.76 -3.26
CA TYR A 174 18.58 -7.39 -3.47
C TYR A 174 18.67 -6.61 -2.16
N PRO A 175 19.81 -5.94 -1.87
CA PRO A 175 19.97 -5.11 -0.68
C PRO A 175 19.04 -3.90 -0.69
N ALA A 176 18.13 -3.82 0.28
CA ALA A 176 17.14 -2.76 0.32
C ALA A 176 16.67 -2.39 1.73
N TYR A 177 16.31 -1.12 1.88
CA TYR A 177 15.52 -0.57 2.97
C TYR A 177 14.21 -0.03 2.42
N GLY A 178 13.06 -0.38 3.06
CA GLY A 178 11.86 0.44 2.97
C GLY A 178 11.97 1.57 4.00
N CYS A 179 11.56 2.80 3.65
CA CYS A 179 11.56 3.93 4.56
C CYS A 179 10.21 4.62 4.56
N GLY A 180 9.58 4.75 5.74
CA GLY A 180 8.27 5.37 5.91
C GLY A 180 8.07 5.91 7.31
N ILE A 181 6.82 6.14 7.69
CA ILE A 181 6.40 6.65 8.99
C ILE A 181 5.76 5.54 9.82
N ARG A 182 6.07 5.50 11.12
CA ARG A 182 5.42 4.64 12.10
C ARG A 182 4.14 5.31 12.60
N TYR A 183 3.08 5.25 11.79
CA TYR A 183 1.79 5.81 12.18
C TYR A 183 1.22 5.08 13.40
N ARG A 184 0.72 5.85 14.38
CA ARG A 184 0.10 5.27 15.58
C ARG A 184 -1.27 4.68 15.29
N TYR A 185 -2.05 5.38 14.48
CA TYR A 185 -3.41 4.98 14.09
C TYR A 185 -3.50 4.69 12.58
N GLY A 186 -2.50 5.13 11.82
CA GLY A 186 -2.38 4.89 10.39
C GLY A 186 -3.61 5.33 9.61
N MET A 187 -4.11 4.43 8.75
CA MET A 187 -5.39 4.61 8.08
C MET A 187 -6.52 4.22 9.06
N PHE A 188 -7.55 5.05 9.14
CA PHE A 188 -8.68 4.83 10.05
C PHE A 188 -9.29 3.42 9.88
N LYS A 189 -9.82 2.88 10.98
CA LYS A 189 -10.73 1.74 10.95
C LYS A 189 -12.11 2.23 10.54
N GLN A 190 -12.70 1.58 9.54
CA GLN A 190 -14.04 1.90 9.05
C GLN A 190 -15.07 1.12 9.85
N LYS A 191 -16.10 1.82 10.31
CA LYS A 191 -17.36 1.25 10.76
C LYS A 191 -18.48 1.67 9.83
N ILE A 192 -19.51 0.84 9.74
CA ILE A 192 -20.76 1.17 9.06
C ILE A 192 -21.85 1.31 10.10
N GLU A 193 -22.32 2.55 10.30
CA GLU A 193 -23.41 2.88 11.23
C GLU A 193 -24.56 3.48 10.43
N ASP A 194 -25.73 2.87 10.50
CA ASP A 194 -26.90 3.25 9.70
C ASP A 194 -26.60 3.36 8.18
N GLY A 195 -25.72 2.53 7.69
CA GLY A 195 -25.25 2.54 6.31
C GLY A 195 -24.21 3.60 5.97
N TYR A 196 -23.84 4.50 6.89
CA TYR A 196 -22.77 5.48 6.69
C TYR A 196 -21.41 4.94 7.08
N GLN A 197 -20.39 5.38 6.36
CA GLN A 197 -19.02 5.21 6.83
C GLN A 197 -18.76 6.13 8.02
N VAL A 198 -18.30 5.54 9.12
CA VAL A 198 -17.77 6.23 10.30
C VAL A 198 -16.30 5.88 10.45
N GLU A 199 -15.47 6.89 10.55
CA GLU A 199 -14.02 6.74 10.74
C GLU A 199 -13.69 6.71 12.23
N VAL A 200 -13.02 5.64 12.68
CA VAL A 200 -12.52 5.53 14.05
C VAL A 200 -11.01 5.24 14.03
N PRO A 201 -10.27 5.63 15.10
CA PRO A 201 -8.84 5.32 15.18
C PRO A 201 -8.60 3.81 15.09
N ASP A 202 -7.60 3.41 14.31
CA ASP A 202 -7.13 2.01 14.28
C ASP A 202 -5.98 1.83 15.27
N ASN A 203 -6.27 1.38 16.47
CA ASN A 203 -5.29 1.21 17.54
C ASN A 203 -4.48 -0.09 17.38
N TRP A 204 -3.86 -0.27 16.21
CA TRP A 204 -3.13 -1.50 15.86
C TRP A 204 -1.91 -1.78 16.75
N LEU A 205 -1.39 -0.76 17.45
CA LEU A 205 -0.27 -0.86 18.38
C LEU A 205 -0.68 -1.03 19.85
N GLU A 206 -1.95 -1.28 20.15
CA GLU A 206 -2.46 -1.39 21.53
C GLU A 206 -1.66 -2.41 22.38
N ASN A 207 -1.32 -3.54 21.79
CA ASN A 207 -0.53 -4.58 22.46
C ASN A 207 0.95 -4.58 22.01
N GLY A 208 1.39 -3.49 21.36
CA GLY A 208 2.72 -3.41 20.73
C GLY A 208 2.84 -4.27 19.47
N ASN A 209 3.98 -4.16 18.82
CA ASN A 209 4.31 -4.99 17.66
C ASN A 209 5.51 -5.89 18.00
N PRO A 210 5.33 -7.22 18.05
CA PRO A 210 6.43 -8.13 18.44
C PRO A 210 7.60 -8.12 17.47
N PHE A 211 7.36 -7.77 16.19
CA PHE A 211 8.40 -7.81 15.16
C PHE A 211 9.26 -6.55 15.08
N GLU A 212 8.81 -5.40 15.58
CA GLU A 212 9.59 -4.17 15.51
C GLU A 212 10.75 -4.11 16.52
N ILE A 213 11.80 -3.37 16.17
CA ILE A 213 12.95 -3.08 17.04
C ILE A 213 13.22 -1.58 17.02
N ARG A 214 13.08 -0.92 18.16
CA ARG A 214 13.43 0.50 18.33
C ARG A 214 14.94 0.68 18.28
N ARG A 215 15.44 1.63 17.47
CA ARG A 215 16.87 1.86 17.22
C ARG A 215 17.27 3.31 17.59
N PRO A 216 17.26 3.67 18.86
CA PRO A 216 17.53 5.06 19.30
C PRO A 216 18.95 5.55 18.95
N GLU A 217 19.89 4.62 18.72
CA GLU A 217 21.25 4.91 18.27
C GLU A 217 21.33 5.48 16.86
N TYR A 218 20.30 5.37 16.07
CA TYR A 218 20.18 5.90 14.71
C TYR A 218 19.23 7.10 14.62
N ALA A 219 18.86 7.67 15.78
CA ALA A 219 17.98 8.83 15.80
C ALA A 219 18.66 10.07 15.23
N VAL A 220 17.88 10.87 14.51
CA VAL A 220 18.33 12.14 13.91
C VAL A 220 17.35 13.26 14.24
N GLU A 221 17.83 14.51 14.17
CA GLU A 221 17.00 15.69 14.35
C GLU A 221 16.46 16.19 13.01
N VAL A 222 15.15 16.51 12.96
CA VAL A 222 14.49 17.13 11.81
C VAL A 222 13.96 18.49 12.21
N LYS A 223 14.27 19.52 11.40
CA LYS A 223 14.01 20.94 11.69
C LYS A 223 12.89 21.49 10.81
N PHE A 224 12.01 22.31 11.41
CA PHE A 224 10.89 22.96 10.72
C PHE A 224 10.84 24.45 11.04
N GLY A 225 10.52 25.28 10.06
CA GLY A 225 10.32 26.71 10.22
C GLY A 225 11.61 27.48 10.49
N GLY A 226 11.47 28.60 11.16
CA GLY A 226 12.58 29.52 11.39
C GLY A 226 12.91 30.35 10.14
N TYR A 227 14.15 30.79 10.08
CA TYR A 227 14.69 31.58 8.96
C TYR A 227 16.12 31.14 8.66
N VAL A 228 16.62 31.49 7.48
CA VAL A 228 17.99 31.17 7.05
C VAL A 228 18.83 32.43 7.14
N ARG A 229 19.90 32.38 7.95
CA ARG A 229 20.93 33.42 8.02
C ARG A 229 22.14 32.99 7.18
N ILE A 230 22.63 33.89 6.36
CA ILE A 230 23.83 33.67 5.56
C ILE A 230 25.03 34.24 6.31
N GLU A 231 26.05 33.43 6.55
CA GLU A 231 27.33 33.80 7.11
C GLU A 231 28.42 33.71 6.04
N ASP A 232 29.28 34.71 5.96
CA ASP A 232 30.51 34.58 5.20
C ASP A 232 31.59 33.97 6.11
N ARG A 233 32.08 32.79 5.72
CA ARG A 233 33.20 32.13 6.39
C ARG A 233 34.31 31.91 5.36
N ASN A 234 35.35 32.72 5.41
CA ASN A 234 36.52 32.67 4.53
C ASN A 234 36.18 32.88 3.04
N GLY A 235 35.20 33.75 2.71
CA GLY A 235 34.76 34.02 1.34
C GLY A 235 33.77 33.00 0.78
N MET A 236 33.28 32.06 1.61
CA MET A 236 32.21 31.12 1.26
C MET A 236 30.95 31.39 2.06
N SER A 237 29.80 31.35 1.38
CA SER A 237 28.51 31.54 2.04
C SER A 237 28.10 30.26 2.76
N HIS A 238 27.84 30.35 4.05
CA HIS A 238 27.28 29.30 4.87
C HIS A 238 25.85 29.64 5.24
N PHE A 239 24.95 28.69 5.07
CA PHE A 239 23.51 28.83 5.34
C PHE A 239 23.19 28.21 6.70
N VAL A 240 22.77 29.03 7.65
CA VAL A 240 22.44 28.60 9.01
C VAL A 240 20.98 28.83 9.27
N GLN A 241 20.24 27.74 9.53
CA GLN A 241 18.83 27.84 9.92
C GLN A 241 18.72 28.16 11.41
N GLU A 242 17.98 29.21 11.76
CA GLU A 242 17.77 29.71 13.13
C GLU A 242 16.27 29.83 13.44
N GLY A 243 15.93 29.83 14.74
CA GLY A 243 14.55 29.99 15.19
C GLY A 243 13.63 28.85 14.80
N TYR A 244 14.16 27.69 14.45
CA TYR A 244 13.42 26.50 14.04
C TYR A 244 12.81 25.74 15.23
N GLN A 245 11.80 24.98 14.96
CA GLN A 245 11.32 23.90 15.82
C GLN A 245 11.93 22.59 15.32
N SER A 246 12.24 21.67 16.23
CA SER A 246 12.79 20.38 15.85
C SER A 246 12.12 19.23 16.57
N VAL A 247 12.13 18.09 15.91
CA VAL A 247 11.70 16.81 16.45
C VAL A 247 12.82 15.80 16.26
N LYS A 248 12.89 14.83 17.17
CA LYS A 248 13.81 13.70 17.07
C LYS A 248 13.10 12.57 16.34
N ALA A 249 13.61 12.22 15.16
CA ALA A 249 13.15 11.06 14.42
C ALA A 249 13.88 9.81 14.94
N VAL A 250 13.14 8.85 15.46
CA VAL A 250 13.67 7.60 16.03
C VAL A 250 13.18 6.43 15.19
N PRO A 251 14.08 5.64 14.58
CA PRO A 251 13.64 4.55 13.71
C PRO A 251 13.24 3.31 14.48
N TYR A 252 12.26 2.63 13.96
CA TYR A 252 11.84 1.28 14.29
C TYR A 252 12.06 0.39 13.08
N ASP A 253 12.83 -0.66 13.24
CA ASP A 253 13.16 -1.61 12.18
C ASP A 253 12.26 -2.83 12.27
N LEU A 254 11.63 -3.20 11.13
CA LEU A 254 10.85 -4.43 10.96
C LEU A 254 11.57 -5.33 9.96
N PRO A 255 11.62 -6.66 10.21
CA PRO A 255 12.24 -7.59 9.30
C PRO A 255 11.38 -7.82 8.06
N VAL A 256 12.02 -7.90 6.92
CA VAL A 256 11.42 -8.33 5.65
C VAL A 256 12.12 -9.61 5.21
N VAL A 257 11.48 -10.72 5.48
CA VAL A 257 12.06 -12.07 5.28
C VAL A 257 11.90 -12.49 3.82
N GLY A 258 12.99 -12.91 3.19
CA GLY A 258 12.97 -13.52 1.87
C GLY A 258 12.58 -15.00 1.92
N TYR A 259 11.92 -15.50 0.89
CA TYR A 259 11.43 -16.87 0.84
C TYR A 259 12.57 -17.89 0.72
N GLY A 260 12.85 -18.65 1.79
CA GLY A 260 13.75 -19.79 1.82
C GLY A 260 15.22 -19.50 1.49
N ASN A 261 15.67 -18.25 1.55
CA ASN A 261 17.02 -17.83 1.12
C ASN A 261 17.86 -17.23 2.27
N HIS A 262 17.35 -17.22 3.50
CA HIS A 262 18.00 -16.68 4.68
C HIS A 262 18.33 -15.18 4.63
N ILE A 263 17.75 -14.44 3.68
CA ILE A 263 17.93 -13.00 3.56
C ILE A 263 16.82 -12.28 4.32
N VAL A 264 17.19 -11.30 5.12
CA VAL A 264 16.26 -10.43 5.83
C VAL A 264 16.64 -8.98 5.58
N ASN A 265 15.85 -8.30 4.76
CA ASN A 265 15.93 -6.86 4.56
C ASN A 265 15.20 -6.11 5.68
N THR A 266 15.23 -4.78 5.63
CA THR A 266 14.67 -3.93 6.69
C THR A 266 13.60 -3.00 6.13
N LEU A 267 12.43 -2.98 6.78
CA LEU A 267 11.51 -1.86 6.71
C LEU A 267 11.79 -0.95 7.91
N ARG A 268 12.32 0.25 7.66
CA ARG A 268 12.60 1.28 8.65
C ARG A 268 11.50 2.31 8.68
N ILE A 269 10.76 2.39 9.78
CA ILE A 269 9.70 3.36 9.99
C ILE A 269 10.06 4.31 11.11
N TRP A 270 9.83 5.61 10.88
CA TRP A 270 10.25 6.67 11.78
C TRP A 270 9.12 7.09 12.73
N ASP A 271 9.39 7.05 14.03
CA ASP A 271 8.55 7.66 15.07
C ASP A 271 9.11 9.03 15.43
N ALA A 272 8.26 9.96 15.85
CA ALA A 272 8.62 11.30 16.24
C ALA A 272 8.60 11.45 17.76
N GLU A 273 9.72 11.85 18.32
CA GLU A 273 9.89 12.15 19.75
C GLU A 273 10.28 13.62 19.94
N PRO A 274 9.90 14.25 21.07
CA PRO A 274 10.38 15.61 21.38
C PRO A 274 11.88 15.61 21.64
N VAL A 275 12.55 16.69 21.27
CA VAL A 275 13.96 16.89 21.62
C VAL A 275 14.11 17.13 23.13
N ASN A 276 13.23 17.96 23.69
CA ASN A 276 13.10 18.21 25.12
C ASN A 276 11.85 17.52 25.64
N THR A 277 12.01 16.48 26.43
CA THR A 277 10.96 15.53 26.76
C THR A 277 9.85 16.07 27.65
N PHE A 278 10.13 17.00 28.54
CA PHE A 278 9.13 17.45 29.50
C PHE A 278 9.55 18.79 30.13
N ASN A 279 8.68 19.77 30.12
CA ASN A 279 8.96 21.06 30.75
C ASN A 279 8.48 21.03 32.20
N LEU A 280 9.35 20.60 33.09
CA LEU A 280 9.09 20.49 34.52
C LEU A 280 8.67 21.83 35.16
N ASP A 281 9.33 22.94 34.75
CA ASP A 281 8.98 24.28 35.26
C ASP A 281 7.55 24.70 34.94
N SER A 282 7.09 24.38 33.73
CA SER A 282 5.69 24.63 33.35
C SER A 282 4.74 23.73 34.12
N PHE A 283 5.08 22.46 34.31
CA PHE A 283 4.30 21.53 35.12
C PHE A 283 4.17 21.99 36.57
N ASP A 284 5.28 22.39 37.20
CA ASP A 284 5.30 22.87 38.59
C ASP A 284 4.50 24.17 38.80
N ARG A 285 4.34 24.97 37.73
CA ARG A 285 3.48 26.17 37.73
C ARG A 285 2.00 25.87 37.44
N GLY A 286 1.63 24.61 37.21
CA GLY A 286 0.27 24.20 36.88
C GLY A 286 -0.10 24.36 35.42
N ASP A 287 0.83 24.71 34.53
CA ASP A 287 0.62 24.80 33.08
C ASP A 287 0.90 23.42 32.43
N TYR A 288 0.02 22.48 32.67
CA TYR A 288 0.18 21.08 32.23
C TYR A 288 0.14 20.94 30.70
N GLN A 289 -0.61 21.78 29.98
CA GLN A 289 -0.65 21.78 28.52
C GLN A 289 0.70 22.17 27.91
N LYS A 290 1.29 23.26 28.43
CA LYS A 290 2.60 23.72 27.99
C LYS A 290 3.73 22.76 28.36
N ALA A 291 3.56 22.01 29.47
CA ALA A 291 4.54 21.01 29.88
C ALA A 291 4.73 19.88 28.86
N VAL A 292 3.68 19.55 28.07
CA VAL A 292 3.66 18.48 27.06
C VAL A 292 3.52 18.99 25.62
N GLU A 293 3.63 20.29 25.41
CA GLU A 293 3.41 20.92 24.09
C GLU A 293 4.32 20.33 23.00
N GLN A 294 5.61 20.21 23.29
CA GLN A 294 6.57 19.64 22.32
C GLN A 294 6.31 18.15 22.04
N GLU A 295 5.86 17.41 23.05
CA GLU A 295 5.46 16.02 22.89
C GLU A 295 4.25 15.91 21.96
N ASN A 296 3.24 16.77 22.13
CA ASN A 296 2.06 16.79 21.26
C ASN A 296 2.41 17.20 19.83
N LEU A 297 3.28 18.18 19.64
CA LEU A 297 3.75 18.59 18.31
C LEU A 297 4.47 17.45 17.57
N ALA A 298 5.32 16.70 18.27
CA ALA A 298 5.99 15.54 17.70
C ALA A 298 4.98 14.42 17.36
N LYS A 299 4.08 14.08 18.30
CA LYS A 299 3.08 13.04 18.12
C LYS A 299 2.18 13.28 16.91
N ASN A 300 1.72 14.51 16.70
CA ASN A 300 0.84 14.86 15.58
C ASN A 300 1.41 14.45 14.22
N ILE A 301 2.73 14.48 14.04
CA ILE A 301 3.38 14.13 12.78
C ILE A 301 3.13 12.64 12.42
N VAL A 302 3.06 11.77 13.41
CA VAL A 302 3.03 10.32 13.22
C VAL A 302 1.71 9.65 13.64
N GLU A 303 0.63 10.42 13.86
CA GLU A 303 -0.61 9.82 14.31
C GLU A 303 -1.42 9.19 13.18
N VAL A 304 -1.67 9.92 12.10
CA VAL A 304 -2.64 9.55 11.06
C VAL A 304 -2.00 9.63 9.67
N LEU A 305 -2.21 8.60 8.87
CA LEU A 305 -1.90 8.60 7.45
C LEU A 305 -2.96 9.42 6.70
N TYR A 306 -2.54 10.39 5.89
CA TYR A 306 -3.39 11.30 5.12
C TYR A 306 -4.41 12.06 5.97
N PRO A 307 -3.93 12.95 6.86
CA PRO A 307 -4.83 13.84 7.57
C PRO A 307 -5.65 14.67 6.57
N ASN A 308 -6.86 15.06 6.99
CA ASN A 308 -7.75 15.88 6.16
C ASN A 308 -7.08 17.21 5.79
N ASP A 309 -6.84 17.45 4.51
CA ASP A 309 -6.14 18.61 3.96
C ASP A 309 -7.07 19.64 3.27
N ASN A 310 -8.37 19.58 3.56
CA ASN A 310 -9.32 20.60 3.13
C ASN A 310 -9.08 21.97 3.81
N HIS A 311 -8.23 22.01 4.83
CA HIS A 311 -7.84 23.21 5.56
C HIS A 311 -6.31 23.35 5.62
N TYR A 312 -5.83 24.58 5.87
CA TYR A 312 -4.40 24.93 5.84
C TYR A 312 -3.55 24.10 6.81
N ALA A 313 -4.01 23.90 8.04
CA ALA A 313 -3.30 23.11 9.04
C ALA A 313 -3.09 21.63 8.62
N GLY A 314 -4.06 21.05 7.93
CA GLY A 314 -3.94 19.70 7.39
C GLY A 314 -2.92 19.61 6.25
N LYS A 315 -2.89 20.62 5.37
CA LYS A 315 -1.86 20.73 4.33
C LYS A 315 -0.47 20.86 4.95
N GLU A 316 -0.31 21.73 5.97
CA GLU A 316 0.94 21.89 6.68
C GLU A 316 1.40 20.58 7.35
N LEU A 317 0.49 19.86 8.00
CA LEU A 317 0.79 18.57 8.63
C LEU A 317 1.25 17.53 7.60
N ARG A 318 0.59 17.43 6.43
CA ARG A 318 1.01 16.52 5.36
C ARG A 318 2.41 16.84 4.84
N LEU A 319 2.74 18.11 4.65
CA LEU A 319 4.10 18.50 4.24
C LEU A 319 5.12 18.22 5.35
N LYS A 320 4.76 18.43 6.64
CA LYS A 320 5.59 18.03 7.78
C LYS A 320 5.87 16.52 7.78
N GLN A 321 4.87 15.69 7.56
CA GLN A 321 5.03 14.24 7.48
C GLN A 321 6.01 13.82 6.38
N GLN A 322 5.87 14.39 5.18
CA GLN A 322 6.75 14.11 4.05
C GLN A 322 8.20 14.49 4.37
N TYR A 323 8.43 15.70 4.83
CA TYR A 323 9.79 16.14 5.14
C TYR A 323 10.38 15.39 6.35
N PHE A 324 9.57 15.06 7.34
CA PHE A 324 10.00 14.33 8.53
C PHE A 324 10.68 13.00 8.19
N PHE A 325 9.97 12.08 7.51
CA PHE A 325 10.55 10.77 7.23
C PHE A 325 11.64 10.81 6.15
N ILE A 326 11.53 11.77 5.23
CA ILE A 326 12.52 11.94 4.16
C ILE A 326 13.82 12.48 4.72
N SER A 327 13.77 13.58 5.48
CA SER A 327 14.98 14.14 6.09
C SER A 327 15.68 13.11 6.98
N ALA A 328 14.91 12.37 7.79
CA ALA A 328 15.44 11.30 8.62
C ALA A 328 16.11 10.18 7.80
N SER A 329 15.46 9.75 6.73
CA SER A 329 15.97 8.67 5.88
C SER A 329 17.22 9.07 5.11
N VAL A 330 17.24 10.28 4.53
CA VAL A 330 18.37 10.78 3.74
C VAL A 330 19.57 11.06 4.64
N GLN A 331 19.38 11.72 5.79
CA GLN A 331 20.44 11.94 6.78
C GLN A 331 21.09 10.61 7.17
N ARG A 332 20.27 9.59 7.52
CA ARG A 332 20.81 8.29 7.95
C ARG A 332 21.52 7.55 6.82
N ALA A 333 21.02 7.65 5.58
CA ALA A 333 21.67 7.03 4.42
C ALA A 333 23.08 7.66 4.19
N VAL A 334 23.20 8.99 4.27
CA VAL A 334 24.49 9.69 4.16
C VAL A 334 25.41 9.32 5.32
N GLN A 335 24.93 9.32 6.56
CA GLN A 335 25.72 8.90 7.72
C GLN A 335 26.25 7.48 7.57
N LYS A 336 25.38 6.53 7.17
CA LYS A 336 25.78 5.13 6.95
C LYS A 336 26.81 5.00 5.84
N PHE A 337 26.68 5.74 4.76
CA PHE A 337 27.66 5.77 3.68
C PHE A 337 29.04 6.25 4.22
N LYS A 338 29.06 7.34 5.00
CA LYS A 338 30.29 7.93 5.59
C LYS A 338 30.96 7.05 6.67
N GLU A 339 30.27 6.04 7.18
CA GLU A 339 30.91 5.05 8.07
C GLU A 339 32.01 4.24 7.36
N LYS A 340 32.05 4.23 6.01
CA LYS A 340 32.97 3.44 5.20
C LYS A 340 33.67 4.21 4.08
N HIS A 341 33.12 5.32 3.65
CA HIS A 341 33.56 6.07 2.49
C HIS A 341 33.85 7.52 2.88
N ASP A 342 35.05 7.99 2.62
CA ASP A 342 35.46 9.37 2.86
C ASP A 342 35.08 10.31 1.72
N ASP A 343 34.94 9.78 0.50
CA ASP A 343 34.62 10.55 -0.70
C ASP A 343 33.12 10.47 -1.03
N ILE A 344 32.40 11.56 -0.73
CA ILE A 344 30.95 11.66 -0.94
C ILE A 344 30.54 11.58 -2.43
N HIS A 345 31.44 11.84 -3.37
CA HIS A 345 31.16 11.72 -4.80
C HIS A 345 30.84 10.27 -5.22
N GLN A 346 31.24 9.28 -4.41
CA GLN A 346 30.90 7.87 -4.63
C GLN A 346 29.49 7.50 -4.14
N PHE A 347 28.73 8.43 -3.57
CA PHE A 347 27.40 8.17 -3.01
C PHE A 347 26.44 7.53 -4.02
N PRO A 348 26.34 7.99 -5.30
CA PRO A 348 25.42 7.37 -6.29
C PRO A 348 25.78 5.92 -6.67
N GLU A 349 27.04 5.51 -6.51
CA GLU A 349 27.48 4.14 -6.74
C GLU A 349 27.05 3.18 -5.63
N LYS A 350 26.74 3.72 -4.43
CA LYS A 350 26.42 2.94 -3.23
C LYS A 350 24.98 3.10 -2.76
N VAL A 351 24.30 4.13 -3.20
CA VAL A 351 22.95 4.48 -2.74
C VAL A 351 22.06 4.83 -3.94
N VAL A 352 20.83 4.37 -3.91
CA VAL A 352 19.76 4.83 -4.79
C VAL A 352 18.49 5.07 -3.99
N PHE A 353 17.84 6.21 -4.22
CA PHE A 353 16.53 6.56 -3.69
C PHE A 353 15.47 6.36 -4.75
N GLN A 354 14.50 5.48 -4.46
CA GLN A 354 13.29 5.36 -5.28
C GLN A 354 12.15 6.15 -4.64
N LEU A 355 11.67 7.15 -5.36
CA LEU A 355 10.55 7.97 -4.95
C LEU A 355 9.23 7.29 -5.36
N ASN A 356 8.49 6.76 -4.39
CA ASN A 356 7.19 6.13 -4.62
C ASN A 356 6.09 7.19 -4.64
N ASP A 357 5.69 7.62 -5.82
CA ASP A 357 4.88 8.81 -6.11
C ASP A 357 5.63 10.13 -5.76
N THR A 358 4.90 11.24 -5.67
CA THR A 358 5.45 12.58 -5.39
C THR A 358 5.69 12.85 -3.91
N HIS A 359 5.11 12.05 -3.03
CA HIS A 359 5.20 12.23 -1.58
C HIS A 359 6.64 12.34 -1.05
N PRO A 360 7.62 11.56 -1.54
CA PRO A 360 9.01 11.66 -1.08
C PRO A 360 9.87 12.64 -1.90
N THR A 361 9.32 13.46 -2.78
CA THR A 361 10.10 14.33 -3.69
C THR A 361 11.00 15.33 -2.96
N VAL A 362 10.65 15.73 -1.72
CA VAL A 362 11.52 16.57 -0.89
C VAL A 362 12.89 15.93 -0.58
N ALA A 363 13.10 14.66 -0.92
CA ALA A 363 14.41 14.00 -0.84
C ALA A 363 15.45 14.69 -1.75
N ILE A 364 15.02 15.24 -2.87
CA ILE A 364 15.89 15.95 -3.81
C ILE A 364 16.51 17.19 -3.16
N PRO A 365 15.72 18.19 -2.73
CA PRO A 365 16.32 19.37 -2.10
C PRO A 365 16.89 19.07 -0.71
N GLU A 366 16.48 18.02 0.00
CA GLU A 366 17.12 17.64 1.27
C GLU A 366 18.51 17.02 1.04
N LEU A 367 18.68 16.17 0.04
CA LEU A 367 20.02 15.67 -0.32
C LEU A 367 20.92 16.81 -0.78
N MET A 368 20.40 17.72 -1.61
CA MET A 368 21.11 18.95 -1.98
C MET A 368 21.55 19.77 -0.76
N ARG A 369 20.66 19.96 0.24
CA ARG A 369 20.98 20.67 1.46
C ARG A 369 22.16 20.04 2.21
N ILE A 370 22.11 18.72 2.39
CA ILE A 370 23.18 17.99 3.08
C ILE A 370 24.51 18.17 2.32
N LEU A 371 24.49 17.98 1.00
CA LEU A 371 25.68 18.07 0.17
C LEU A 371 26.27 19.50 0.14
N LEU A 372 25.42 20.53 0.08
CA LEU A 372 25.83 21.93 0.05
C LEU A 372 26.24 22.45 1.43
N ASP A 373 25.38 22.24 2.44
CA ASP A 373 25.49 22.92 3.72
C ASP A 373 26.31 22.11 4.73
N ASP A 374 26.21 20.77 4.72
CA ASP A 374 26.89 19.90 5.67
C ASP A 374 28.21 19.35 5.10
N GLU A 375 28.28 19.02 3.79
CA GLU A 375 29.47 18.49 3.12
C GLU A 375 30.29 19.58 2.41
N GLY A 376 29.74 20.78 2.21
CA GLY A 376 30.45 21.93 1.64
C GLY A 376 30.76 21.84 0.15
N LEU A 377 29.99 21.05 -0.60
CA LEU A 377 30.16 20.91 -2.04
C LEU A 377 29.66 22.15 -2.80
N THR A 378 30.17 22.32 -4.01
CA THR A 378 29.58 23.26 -4.98
C THR A 378 28.19 22.78 -5.43
N TRP A 379 27.40 23.70 -6.01
CA TRP A 379 26.09 23.35 -6.57
C TRP A 379 26.18 22.26 -7.64
N GLU A 380 27.15 22.38 -8.50
CA GLU A 380 27.36 21.47 -9.63
C GLU A 380 27.69 20.05 -9.17
N GLU A 381 28.56 19.91 -8.17
CA GLU A 381 28.91 18.61 -7.56
C GLU A 381 27.69 18.01 -6.83
N ALA A 382 27.00 18.79 -6.01
CA ALA A 382 25.82 18.36 -5.28
C ALA A 382 24.68 17.94 -6.25
N TRP A 383 24.50 18.69 -7.34
CA TRP A 383 23.50 18.39 -8.35
C TRP A 383 23.80 17.11 -9.12
N ASP A 384 25.08 16.88 -9.52
CA ASP A 384 25.50 15.63 -10.17
C ASP A 384 25.19 14.42 -9.27
N ILE A 385 25.57 14.47 -7.99
CA ILE A 385 25.30 13.40 -7.03
C ILE A 385 23.79 13.18 -6.89
N THR A 386 23.01 14.23 -6.71
CA THR A 386 21.56 14.15 -6.48
C THR A 386 20.84 13.56 -7.67
N THR A 387 21.16 14.04 -8.88
CA THR A 387 20.51 13.58 -10.12
C THR A 387 20.90 12.16 -10.53
N ARG A 388 21.97 11.60 -10.00
CA ARG A 388 22.38 10.21 -10.18
C ARG A 388 21.86 9.28 -9.07
N THR A 389 21.26 9.83 -8.02
CA THR A 389 20.80 9.08 -6.84
C THR A 389 19.29 8.85 -6.84
N CYS A 390 18.49 9.79 -7.35
CA CYS A 390 17.04 9.79 -7.24
C CYS A 390 16.35 9.27 -8.52
N ALA A 391 15.42 8.33 -8.36
CA ALA A 391 14.52 7.84 -9.40
C ALA A 391 13.06 7.99 -8.95
N TYR A 392 12.14 8.25 -9.87
CA TYR A 392 10.74 8.58 -9.59
C TYR A 392 9.78 7.65 -10.32
N THR A 393 8.80 7.13 -9.58
CA THR A 393 7.63 6.42 -10.14
C THR A 393 6.39 7.28 -10.01
N ASN A 394 5.73 7.53 -11.13
CA ASN A 394 4.41 8.17 -11.16
C ASN A 394 3.31 7.11 -11.00
N HIS A 395 2.32 7.37 -10.13
CA HIS A 395 1.20 6.47 -9.86
C HIS A 395 -0.16 7.06 -10.22
N THR A 396 -0.20 8.26 -10.81
CA THR A 396 -1.45 8.93 -11.15
C THR A 396 -1.48 9.41 -12.59
N ILE A 397 -2.67 9.40 -13.20
CA ILE A 397 -2.89 9.97 -14.53
C ILE A 397 -3.51 11.36 -14.41
N MET A 398 -4.37 11.57 -13.41
CA MET A 398 -5.14 12.80 -13.29
C MET A 398 -4.24 13.98 -12.91
N SER A 399 -4.13 14.97 -13.78
CA SER A 399 -3.29 16.16 -13.57
C SER A 399 -3.67 16.96 -12.32
N GLU A 400 -4.95 16.98 -11.95
CA GLU A 400 -5.43 17.60 -10.72
C GLU A 400 -4.95 16.89 -9.45
N ALA A 401 -4.59 15.61 -9.54
CA ALA A 401 -4.06 14.83 -8.44
C ALA A 401 -2.53 14.90 -8.30
N LEU A 402 -1.82 15.54 -9.26
CA LEU A 402 -0.40 15.84 -9.13
C LEU A 402 -0.18 16.85 -8.01
N GLU A 403 0.62 16.46 -7.03
CA GLU A 403 0.79 17.21 -5.79
C GLU A 403 1.46 18.57 -6.01
N LYS A 404 0.84 19.61 -5.45
CA LYS A 404 1.31 20.99 -5.51
C LYS A 404 1.21 21.61 -4.13
N TRP A 405 2.25 22.35 -3.72
CA TRP A 405 2.26 23.06 -2.44
C TRP A 405 2.28 24.57 -2.65
N PRO A 406 1.45 25.35 -1.92
CA PRO A 406 1.54 26.80 -1.93
C PRO A 406 2.95 27.24 -1.48
N VAL A 407 3.54 28.19 -2.21
CA VAL A 407 4.89 28.70 -1.92
C VAL A 407 4.97 29.31 -0.51
N ASP A 408 3.95 30.02 -0.05
CA ASP A 408 3.92 30.60 1.29
C ASP A 408 3.97 29.54 2.39
N LEU A 409 3.26 28.43 2.23
CA LEU A 409 3.30 27.29 3.15
C LEU A 409 4.67 26.61 3.12
N PHE A 410 5.15 26.29 1.91
CA PHE A 410 6.41 25.56 1.73
C PHE A 410 7.61 26.36 2.25
N SER A 411 7.72 27.64 1.87
CA SER A 411 8.84 28.50 2.26
C SER A 411 8.87 28.82 3.77
N ARG A 412 7.70 28.95 4.40
CA ARG A 412 7.61 29.20 5.84
C ARG A 412 7.97 27.94 6.63
N LEU A 413 7.50 26.76 6.19
CA LEU A 413 7.74 25.51 6.90
C LEU A 413 9.16 24.99 6.69
N LEU A 414 9.70 25.14 5.48
CA LEU A 414 10.98 24.58 5.05
C LEU A 414 11.84 25.66 4.35
N PRO A 415 12.28 26.72 5.08
CA PRO A 415 12.87 27.89 4.45
C PRO A 415 14.15 27.59 3.67
N ARG A 416 15.06 26.76 4.21
CA ARG A 416 16.28 26.39 3.49
C ARG A 416 16.01 25.49 2.29
N ILE A 417 15.12 24.55 2.44
CA ILE A 417 14.69 23.64 1.36
C ILE A 417 14.06 24.44 0.23
N TYR A 418 13.23 25.43 0.55
CA TYR A 418 12.61 26.29 -0.47
C TYR A 418 13.64 27.11 -1.27
N GLN A 419 14.69 27.66 -0.63
CA GLN A 419 15.78 28.35 -1.34
C GLN A 419 16.44 27.42 -2.39
N ILE A 420 16.63 26.16 -2.04
CA ILE A 420 17.19 25.18 -2.96
C ILE A 420 16.20 24.88 -4.10
N VAL A 421 14.91 24.74 -3.79
CA VAL A 421 13.86 24.55 -4.82
C VAL A 421 13.78 25.75 -5.78
N GLU A 422 13.88 26.98 -5.29
CA GLU A 422 13.95 28.18 -6.11
C GLU A 422 15.14 28.15 -7.08
N GLU A 423 16.31 27.75 -6.59
CA GLU A 423 17.51 27.67 -7.42
C GLU A 423 17.41 26.54 -8.45
N ILE A 424 16.84 25.38 -8.09
CA ILE A 424 16.53 24.32 -9.06
C ILE A 424 15.60 24.86 -10.14
N ASN A 425 14.52 25.54 -9.74
CA ASN A 425 13.59 26.16 -10.68
C ASN A 425 14.25 27.19 -11.60
N ARG A 426 15.06 28.09 -11.03
CA ARG A 426 15.75 29.14 -11.80
C ARG A 426 16.66 28.54 -12.87
N ARG A 427 17.43 27.51 -12.52
CA ARG A 427 18.33 26.80 -13.46
C ARG A 427 17.54 26.10 -14.55
N PHE A 428 16.47 25.37 -14.17
CA PHE A 428 15.66 24.66 -15.13
C PHE A 428 14.88 25.60 -16.07
N VAL A 429 14.37 26.72 -15.57
CA VAL A 429 13.72 27.75 -16.42
C VAL A 429 14.73 28.33 -17.42
N ASN A 430 15.98 28.56 -17.03
CA ASN A 430 17.03 28.99 -17.94
C ASN A 430 17.30 27.92 -19.03
N GLU A 431 17.28 26.66 -18.69
CA GLU A 431 17.43 25.55 -19.67
C GLU A 431 16.26 25.53 -20.66
N ILE A 432 15.02 25.69 -20.19
CA ILE A 432 13.83 25.81 -21.05
C ILE A 432 13.98 27.01 -22.00
N GLN A 433 14.39 28.17 -21.50
CA GLN A 433 14.58 29.37 -22.31
C GLN A 433 15.65 29.21 -23.39
N GLN A 434 16.73 28.51 -23.07
CA GLN A 434 17.79 28.20 -24.04
C GLN A 434 17.28 27.26 -25.14
N ARG A 435 16.47 26.25 -24.78
CA ARG A 435 15.96 25.27 -25.72
C ARG A 435 14.76 25.77 -26.55
N TYR A 436 13.95 26.63 -25.96
CA TYR A 436 12.74 27.21 -26.55
C TYR A 436 12.72 28.75 -26.40
N PRO A 437 13.58 29.48 -27.14
CA PRO A 437 13.72 30.92 -26.94
C PRO A 437 12.40 31.67 -27.16
N GLY A 438 11.97 32.43 -26.15
CA GLY A 438 10.76 33.25 -26.20
C GLY A 438 9.44 32.55 -25.94
N ASP A 439 9.45 31.22 -25.73
CA ASP A 439 8.25 30.43 -25.46
C ASP A 439 7.89 30.49 -23.97
N GLN A 440 7.04 31.45 -23.60
CA GLN A 440 6.54 31.61 -22.24
C GLN A 440 5.56 30.50 -21.82
N ASP A 441 4.86 29.90 -22.80
CA ASP A 441 3.95 28.77 -22.55
C ASP A 441 4.70 27.53 -22.07
N LYS A 442 5.84 27.21 -22.65
CA LYS A 442 6.70 26.11 -22.20
C LYS A 442 7.17 26.33 -20.76
N ILE A 443 7.56 27.56 -20.41
CA ILE A 443 7.93 27.90 -19.03
C ILE A 443 6.74 27.70 -18.09
N ALA A 444 5.57 28.22 -18.43
CA ALA A 444 4.36 28.07 -17.61
C ALA A 444 3.99 26.61 -17.40
N LYS A 445 4.13 25.76 -18.42
CA LYS A 445 3.81 24.33 -18.37
C LYS A 445 4.84 23.50 -17.61
N MET A 446 6.13 23.85 -17.65
CA MET A 446 7.21 22.98 -17.15
C MET A 446 7.90 23.46 -15.88
N ALA A 447 7.87 24.76 -15.55
CA ALA A 447 8.57 25.29 -14.39
C ALA A 447 8.18 24.56 -13.08
N VAL A 448 9.14 24.28 -12.22
CA VAL A 448 8.94 23.62 -10.92
C VAL A 448 8.16 24.53 -9.96
N VAL A 449 8.47 25.82 -9.96
CA VAL A 449 7.74 26.83 -9.21
C VAL A 449 7.06 27.76 -10.21
N TYR A 450 5.74 27.78 -10.17
CA TYR A 450 4.94 28.62 -11.04
C TYR A 450 3.62 29.00 -10.39
N ASN A 451 3.19 30.24 -10.61
CA ASN A 451 1.90 30.78 -10.12
C ASN A 451 1.66 30.52 -8.63
N GLY A 452 2.70 30.75 -7.80
CA GLY A 452 2.64 30.60 -6.35
C GLY A 452 2.57 29.14 -5.86
N GLN A 453 2.89 28.16 -6.71
CA GLN A 453 2.86 26.73 -6.38
C GLN A 453 4.20 26.06 -6.66
N VAL A 454 4.63 25.16 -5.75
CA VAL A 454 5.71 24.18 -5.97
C VAL A 454 5.08 22.91 -6.52
N ARG A 455 5.47 22.51 -7.74
CA ARG A 455 4.93 21.34 -8.45
C ARG A 455 5.86 20.14 -8.25
N MET A 456 5.47 19.24 -7.37
CA MET A 456 6.34 18.16 -6.90
C MET A 456 6.72 17.16 -7.98
N ALA A 457 5.77 16.72 -8.82
CA ALA A 457 6.06 15.82 -9.93
C ALA A 457 7.09 16.42 -10.90
N TYR A 458 7.01 17.71 -11.16
CA TYR A 458 7.94 18.40 -12.06
C TYR A 458 9.36 18.43 -11.48
N MET A 459 9.49 18.71 -10.17
CA MET A 459 10.78 18.63 -9.50
C MET A 459 11.37 17.20 -9.55
N ALA A 460 10.52 16.18 -9.34
CA ALA A 460 10.95 14.78 -9.42
C ALA A 460 11.44 14.40 -10.82
N ILE A 461 10.78 14.89 -11.89
CA ILE A 461 11.19 14.65 -13.28
C ILE A 461 12.50 15.36 -13.59
N VAL A 462 12.61 16.63 -13.20
CA VAL A 462 13.81 17.45 -13.47
C VAL A 462 15.05 16.82 -12.83
N ALA A 463 14.97 16.44 -11.57
CA ALA A 463 16.09 15.93 -10.80
C ALA A 463 16.27 14.40 -10.84
N GLY A 464 15.24 13.65 -11.21
CA GLY A 464 15.33 12.19 -11.29
C GLY A 464 16.06 11.72 -12.54
N PHE A 465 16.89 10.67 -12.44
CA PHE A 465 17.50 10.05 -13.59
C PHE A 465 16.57 9.09 -14.35
N SER A 466 15.48 8.65 -13.72
CA SER A 466 14.46 7.77 -14.30
C SER A 466 13.08 8.17 -13.83
N VAL A 467 12.13 8.17 -14.76
CA VAL A 467 10.71 8.43 -14.54
C VAL A 467 9.94 7.26 -15.15
N ASN A 468 9.25 6.49 -14.32
CA ASN A 468 8.48 5.38 -14.87
C ASN A 468 6.99 5.50 -14.56
N GLY A 469 6.18 5.05 -15.52
CA GLY A 469 4.80 4.68 -15.31
C GLY A 469 4.68 3.24 -14.79
N VAL A 470 3.46 2.82 -14.45
CA VAL A 470 3.21 1.55 -13.72
C VAL A 470 2.35 0.54 -14.50
N ALA A 471 2.00 0.87 -15.73
CA ALA A 471 1.43 0.00 -16.75
C ALA A 471 1.75 0.59 -18.13
N ARG A 472 1.71 -0.24 -19.18
CA ARG A 472 2.07 0.24 -20.54
C ARG A 472 1.21 1.40 -20.97
N LEU A 473 -0.13 1.26 -20.90
CA LEU A 473 -1.04 2.33 -21.27
C LEU A 473 -0.80 3.61 -20.46
N HIS A 474 -0.62 3.47 -19.14
CA HIS A 474 -0.29 4.61 -18.28
C HIS A 474 0.95 5.35 -18.74
N THR A 475 2.02 4.62 -19.05
CA THR A 475 3.29 5.20 -19.51
C THR A 475 3.13 5.95 -20.82
N GLU A 476 2.32 5.42 -21.77
CA GLU A 476 2.05 6.11 -23.04
C GLU A 476 1.21 7.39 -22.83
N ILE A 477 0.22 7.36 -21.93
CA ILE A 477 -0.54 8.57 -21.56
C ILE A 477 0.39 9.63 -20.92
N LEU A 478 1.30 9.22 -20.03
CA LEU A 478 2.28 10.15 -19.46
C LEU A 478 3.15 10.80 -20.53
N LYS A 479 3.64 10.02 -21.52
CA LYS A 479 4.53 10.50 -22.58
C LYS A 479 3.85 11.42 -23.59
N HIS A 480 2.59 11.12 -23.94
CA HIS A 480 1.94 11.78 -25.08
C HIS A 480 0.87 12.78 -24.68
N GLU A 481 0.41 12.76 -23.42
CA GLU A 481 -0.62 13.67 -22.91
C GLU A 481 -0.10 14.45 -21.68
N GLU A 482 -0.07 13.83 -20.51
CA GLU A 482 0.09 14.51 -19.21
C GLU A 482 1.47 15.17 -19.02
N LEU A 483 2.55 14.52 -19.44
CA LEU A 483 3.93 14.96 -19.26
C LEU A 483 4.67 15.11 -20.60
N LYS A 484 3.90 15.34 -21.67
CA LYS A 484 4.40 15.43 -23.04
C LYS A 484 5.58 16.39 -23.18
N ASP A 485 5.47 17.61 -22.62
CA ASP A 485 6.52 18.62 -22.72
C ASP A 485 7.84 18.15 -22.08
N PHE A 486 7.77 17.42 -20.98
CA PHE A 486 8.94 16.81 -20.36
C PHE A 486 9.50 15.63 -21.16
N TYR A 487 8.60 14.80 -21.72
CA TYR A 487 9.04 13.68 -22.58
C TYR A 487 9.72 14.19 -23.84
N GLU A 488 9.22 15.23 -24.48
CA GLU A 488 9.87 15.87 -25.63
C GLU A 488 11.27 16.42 -25.29
N MET A 489 11.45 16.90 -24.06
CA MET A 489 12.72 17.48 -23.61
C MET A 489 13.73 16.43 -23.11
N MET A 490 13.27 15.37 -22.43
CA MET A 490 14.07 14.37 -21.74
C MET A 490 13.54 12.95 -21.97
N PRO A 491 13.41 12.47 -23.24
CA PRO A 491 12.77 11.20 -23.56
C PRO A 491 13.48 10.00 -22.92
N GLU A 492 14.79 10.08 -22.72
CA GLU A 492 15.62 9.02 -22.15
C GLU A 492 15.27 8.68 -20.70
N LYS A 493 14.63 9.59 -19.94
CA LYS A 493 14.22 9.34 -18.57
C LYS A 493 12.98 8.46 -18.46
N PHE A 494 12.10 8.46 -19.49
CA PHE A 494 10.77 7.85 -19.41
C PHE A 494 10.77 6.38 -19.80
N ASN A 495 10.27 5.54 -18.91
CA ASN A 495 10.15 4.11 -19.14
C ASN A 495 8.93 3.51 -18.43
N ASN A 496 8.59 2.26 -18.76
CA ASN A 496 7.50 1.51 -18.13
C ASN A 496 8.03 0.42 -17.22
N LYS A 497 7.45 0.31 -16.03
CA LYS A 497 7.60 -0.83 -15.14
C LYS A 497 6.20 -1.26 -14.71
N THR A 498 5.65 -2.23 -15.43
CA THR A 498 4.31 -2.76 -15.10
C THR A 498 4.31 -3.33 -13.68
N ASN A 499 3.34 -2.90 -12.87
CA ASN A 499 3.18 -3.38 -11.51
C ASN A 499 3.05 -4.89 -11.44
N GLY A 500 3.27 -5.42 -10.25
CA GLY A 500 3.09 -6.82 -9.93
C GLY A 500 2.65 -7.02 -8.47
N ILE A 501 2.34 -8.25 -8.14
CA ILE A 501 1.93 -8.71 -6.82
C ILE A 501 2.80 -9.87 -6.37
N THR A 502 2.97 -10.06 -5.06
CA THR A 502 3.67 -11.25 -4.56
C THR A 502 2.71 -12.45 -4.50
N GLN A 503 3.07 -13.50 -5.21
CA GLN A 503 2.35 -14.77 -5.19
C GLN A 503 2.43 -15.49 -3.84
N ARG A 504 3.44 -15.18 -3.03
CA ARG A 504 3.60 -15.77 -1.70
C ARG A 504 2.46 -15.35 -0.77
N ARG A 505 2.08 -14.06 -0.76
CA ARG A 505 0.92 -13.62 0.01
C ARG A 505 -0.40 -13.95 -0.67
N PHE A 506 -0.55 -13.68 -1.98
CA PHE A 506 -1.86 -13.70 -2.64
C PHE A 506 -2.26 -15.04 -3.26
N LEU A 507 -1.36 -16.03 -3.26
CA LEU A 507 -1.70 -17.42 -3.61
C LEU A 507 -1.27 -18.37 -2.49
N LEU A 508 0.01 -18.44 -2.15
CA LEU A 508 0.54 -19.43 -1.20
C LEU A 508 -0.10 -19.29 0.20
N HIS A 509 -0.20 -18.06 0.71
CA HIS A 509 -0.84 -17.76 2.01
C HIS A 509 -2.36 -17.59 1.90
N GLY A 510 -2.82 -16.75 0.95
CA GLY A 510 -4.23 -16.34 0.88
C GLY A 510 -5.17 -17.43 0.37
N ASN A 511 -4.68 -18.39 -0.44
CA ASN A 511 -5.46 -19.47 -1.03
C ASN A 511 -4.71 -20.80 -0.98
N PRO A 512 -4.48 -21.37 0.22
CA PRO A 512 -3.69 -22.59 0.37
C PRO A 512 -4.28 -23.78 -0.41
N LEU A 513 -5.62 -23.88 -0.55
CA LEU A 513 -6.23 -24.95 -1.33
C LEU A 513 -5.80 -24.90 -2.81
N LEU A 514 -5.77 -23.72 -3.40
CA LEU A 514 -5.33 -23.55 -4.78
C LEU A 514 -3.81 -23.72 -4.89
N ALA A 515 -3.05 -23.20 -3.93
CA ALA A 515 -1.59 -23.32 -3.89
C ALA A 515 -1.15 -24.80 -3.81
N ASP A 516 -1.78 -25.60 -2.95
CA ASP A 516 -1.52 -27.03 -2.84
C ASP A 516 -1.86 -27.74 -4.16
N TRP A 517 -3.02 -27.44 -4.77
CA TRP A 517 -3.42 -28.03 -6.06
C TRP A 517 -2.45 -27.67 -7.19
N VAL A 518 -2.03 -26.41 -7.27
CA VAL A 518 -1.02 -25.96 -8.26
C VAL A 518 0.29 -26.72 -8.04
N THR A 519 0.74 -26.83 -6.80
CA THR A 519 1.98 -27.54 -6.44
C THR A 519 1.90 -29.02 -6.79
N ASP A 520 0.76 -29.68 -6.56
CA ASP A 520 0.55 -31.08 -6.94
C ASP A 520 0.62 -31.30 -8.47
N LYS A 521 0.15 -30.33 -9.26
CA LYS A 521 0.14 -30.45 -10.74
C LYS A 521 1.48 -30.09 -11.37
N ILE A 522 2.20 -29.06 -10.89
CA ILE A 522 3.38 -28.50 -11.58
C ILE A 522 4.62 -28.35 -10.70
N GLY A 523 4.61 -28.81 -9.43
CA GLY A 523 5.69 -28.60 -8.48
C GLY A 523 5.67 -27.21 -7.84
N ASP A 524 6.66 -26.91 -6.98
CA ASP A 524 6.70 -25.72 -6.14
C ASP A 524 7.52 -24.55 -6.74
N GLU A 525 8.06 -24.69 -7.95
CA GLU A 525 8.89 -23.68 -8.62
C GLU A 525 8.15 -22.33 -8.76
N TRP A 526 6.84 -22.35 -8.96
CA TRP A 526 6.02 -21.14 -9.12
C TRP A 526 6.12 -20.18 -7.94
N ILE A 527 6.47 -20.66 -6.74
CA ILE A 527 6.55 -19.83 -5.52
C ILE A 527 7.63 -18.75 -5.65
N THR A 528 8.76 -19.07 -6.32
CA THR A 528 9.86 -18.13 -6.57
C THR A 528 10.02 -17.76 -8.06
N ASN A 529 9.24 -18.40 -8.93
CA ASN A 529 9.24 -18.17 -10.38
C ASN A 529 7.81 -18.26 -10.91
N LEU A 530 6.97 -17.25 -10.63
CA LEU A 530 5.55 -17.29 -10.99
C LEU A 530 5.31 -17.58 -12.51
N PRO A 531 6.14 -17.13 -13.47
CA PRO A 531 5.99 -17.55 -14.87
C PRO A 531 5.90 -19.06 -15.12
N HIS A 532 6.38 -19.90 -14.19
CA HIS A 532 6.21 -21.36 -14.26
C HIS A 532 4.76 -21.81 -14.17
N ILE A 533 3.84 -20.99 -13.59
CA ILE A 533 2.42 -21.31 -13.45
C ILE A 533 1.73 -21.55 -14.81
N LYS A 534 2.33 -21.13 -15.91
CA LYS A 534 1.87 -21.39 -17.27
C LYS A 534 1.74 -22.88 -17.60
N GLU A 535 2.49 -23.75 -16.90
CA GLU A 535 2.46 -25.19 -17.10
C GLU A 535 1.07 -25.79 -16.75
N LEU A 536 0.24 -25.07 -15.99
CA LEU A 536 -1.16 -25.42 -15.76
C LEU A 536 -1.95 -25.52 -17.09
N ALA A 537 -1.46 -24.91 -18.18
CA ALA A 537 -2.10 -24.99 -19.50
C ALA A 537 -2.30 -26.44 -19.98
N ALA A 538 -1.43 -27.37 -19.56
CA ALA A 538 -1.53 -28.79 -19.90
C ALA A 538 -2.78 -29.48 -19.31
N PHE A 539 -3.40 -28.90 -18.28
CA PHE A 539 -4.53 -29.47 -17.52
C PHE A 539 -5.88 -28.80 -17.83
N MET A 540 -5.91 -27.77 -18.68
CA MET A 540 -7.12 -26.96 -18.91
C MET A 540 -8.28 -27.73 -19.56
N ASP A 541 -7.98 -28.72 -20.37
CA ASP A 541 -8.97 -29.55 -21.07
C ASP A 541 -9.30 -30.85 -20.31
N ASP A 542 -8.61 -31.13 -19.20
CA ASP A 542 -8.87 -32.26 -18.33
C ASP A 542 -10.09 -31.99 -17.44
N LYS A 543 -11.11 -32.86 -17.58
CA LYS A 543 -12.41 -32.72 -16.89
C LYS A 543 -12.30 -32.87 -15.37
N GLU A 544 -11.39 -33.72 -14.90
CA GLU A 544 -11.18 -33.91 -13.46
C GLU A 544 -10.47 -32.69 -12.86
N CYS A 545 -9.45 -32.19 -13.55
CA CYS A 545 -8.76 -30.95 -13.13
C CYS A 545 -9.72 -29.73 -13.14
N GLN A 546 -10.61 -29.61 -14.14
CA GLN A 546 -11.64 -28.58 -14.17
C GLN A 546 -12.57 -28.68 -12.96
N LYS A 547 -12.99 -29.87 -12.60
CA LYS A 547 -13.86 -30.12 -11.45
C LYS A 547 -13.15 -29.84 -10.12
N GLU A 548 -11.90 -30.29 -9.97
CA GLU A 548 -11.07 -30.01 -8.81
C GLU A 548 -10.92 -28.50 -8.59
N PHE A 549 -10.63 -27.74 -9.65
CA PHE A 549 -10.47 -26.30 -9.59
C PHE A 549 -11.76 -25.59 -9.14
N LEU A 550 -12.91 -25.99 -9.71
CA LEU A 550 -14.21 -25.42 -9.32
C LEU A 550 -14.60 -25.81 -7.88
N ASP A 551 -14.24 -27.01 -7.42
CA ASP A 551 -14.46 -27.44 -6.03
C ASP A 551 -13.64 -26.60 -5.04
N ILE A 552 -12.39 -26.31 -5.38
CA ILE A 552 -11.55 -25.38 -4.61
C ILE A 552 -12.20 -23.99 -4.54
N LYS A 553 -12.66 -23.46 -5.66
CA LYS A 553 -13.38 -22.19 -5.72
C LYS A 553 -14.62 -22.23 -4.83
N TYR A 554 -15.42 -23.27 -4.93
CA TYR A 554 -16.60 -23.44 -4.09
C TYR A 554 -16.29 -23.47 -2.59
N LYS A 555 -15.23 -24.18 -2.17
CA LYS A 555 -14.78 -24.19 -0.77
C LYS A 555 -14.38 -22.80 -0.29
N ASN A 556 -13.68 -22.02 -1.12
CA ASN A 556 -13.34 -20.63 -0.80
C ASN A 556 -14.59 -19.73 -0.72
N LYS A 557 -15.59 -19.95 -1.57
CA LYS A 557 -16.89 -19.24 -1.51
C LYS A 557 -17.65 -19.59 -0.23
N VAL A 558 -17.63 -20.83 0.22
CA VAL A 558 -18.20 -21.24 1.51
C VAL A 558 -17.50 -20.54 2.68
N ARG A 559 -16.16 -20.45 2.63
CA ARG A 559 -15.37 -19.70 3.64
C ARG A 559 -15.75 -18.22 3.68
N LEU A 560 -15.87 -17.57 2.52
CA LEU A 560 -16.29 -16.16 2.46
C LEU A 560 -17.76 -15.98 2.88
N ALA A 561 -18.66 -16.89 2.50
CA ALA A 561 -20.07 -16.86 2.92
C ALA A 561 -20.19 -16.93 4.45
N LYS A 562 -19.39 -17.80 5.09
CA LYS A 562 -19.31 -17.87 6.56
C LYS A 562 -18.82 -16.55 7.16
N TYR A 563 -17.76 -15.98 6.60
CA TYR A 563 -17.24 -14.67 7.04
C TYR A 563 -18.30 -13.57 6.92
N ILE A 564 -19.01 -13.51 5.80
CA ILE A 564 -20.11 -12.55 5.57
C ILE A 564 -21.23 -12.76 6.59
N LYS A 565 -21.61 -14.02 6.88
CA LYS A 565 -22.63 -14.30 7.88
C LYS A 565 -22.23 -13.82 9.27
N GLU A 566 -20.99 -14.07 9.67
CA GLU A 566 -20.47 -13.71 10.99
C GLU A 566 -20.32 -12.19 11.17
N HIS A 567 -19.92 -11.45 10.12
CA HIS A 567 -19.60 -10.02 10.21
C HIS A 567 -20.72 -9.11 9.72
N ASN A 568 -21.51 -9.56 8.75
CA ASN A 568 -22.59 -8.76 8.14
C ASN A 568 -24.00 -9.28 8.50
N GLY A 569 -24.12 -10.47 9.08
CA GLY A 569 -25.41 -11.10 9.37
C GLY A 569 -26.20 -11.59 8.14
N ILE A 570 -25.59 -11.52 6.95
CA ILE A 570 -26.24 -11.82 5.66
C ILE A 570 -25.96 -13.28 5.27
N ASP A 571 -27.01 -14.03 4.93
CA ASP A 571 -26.85 -15.34 4.32
C ASP A 571 -26.69 -15.18 2.79
N VAL A 572 -25.58 -15.70 2.27
CA VAL A 572 -25.29 -15.72 0.83
C VAL A 572 -25.15 -17.16 0.33
N ASP A 573 -25.64 -17.44 -0.87
CA ASP A 573 -25.52 -18.78 -1.49
C ASP A 573 -24.15 -18.92 -2.16
N PRO A 574 -23.30 -19.87 -1.73
CA PRO A 574 -22.01 -20.12 -2.38
C PRO A 574 -22.14 -20.59 -3.85
N ASN A 575 -23.32 -21.04 -4.29
CA ASN A 575 -23.55 -21.38 -5.70
C ASN A 575 -23.86 -20.16 -6.58
N SER A 576 -24.19 -18.99 -5.99
CA SER A 576 -24.38 -17.76 -6.74
C SER A 576 -23.05 -17.27 -7.32
N ILE A 577 -23.09 -16.48 -8.40
CA ILE A 577 -21.87 -15.79 -8.88
C ILE A 577 -21.42 -14.78 -7.82
N PHE A 578 -20.18 -14.90 -7.35
CA PHE A 578 -19.56 -13.88 -6.48
C PHE A 578 -18.91 -12.80 -7.33
N ASP A 579 -19.64 -11.70 -7.47
CA ASP A 579 -19.28 -10.50 -8.23
C ASP A 579 -18.66 -9.46 -7.29
N VAL A 580 -17.37 -9.15 -7.42
CA VAL A 580 -16.59 -8.51 -6.37
C VAL A 580 -15.95 -7.23 -6.84
N GLN A 581 -16.25 -6.14 -6.13
CA GLN A 581 -15.59 -4.84 -6.26
C GLN A 581 -15.01 -4.37 -4.92
N VAL A 582 -13.76 -4.74 -4.64
CA VAL A 582 -13.05 -4.35 -3.43
C VAL A 582 -11.84 -3.49 -3.77
N LYS A 583 -11.97 -2.21 -3.49
CA LYS A 583 -10.95 -1.18 -3.76
C LYS A 583 -11.36 0.13 -3.06
N ARG A 584 -10.39 1.06 -2.88
CA ARG A 584 -10.69 2.40 -2.38
C ARG A 584 -11.87 3.01 -3.15
N LEU A 585 -12.80 3.66 -2.45
CA LEU A 585 -13.92 4.32 -3.11
C LEU A 585 -13.47 5.65 -3.70
N HIS A 586 -13.67 5.77 -5.00
CA HIS A 586 -13.45 6.99 -5.77
C HIS A 586 -14.38 7.02 -6.97
N GLU A 587 -14.83 8.20 -7.39
CA GLU A 587 -15.78 8.33 -8.49
C GLU A 587 -15.29 7.70 -9.79
N TYR A 588 -13.99 7.85 -10.15
CA TYR A 588 -13.46 7.26 -11.38
C TYR A 588 -13.40 5.71 -11.37
N LYS A 589 -13.40 5.08 -10.17
CA LYS A 589 -13.44 3.62 -10.02
C LYS A 589 -14.84 3.05 -10.22
N ARG A 590 -15.82 3.91 -10.27
CA ARG A 590 -17.22 3.73 -10.65
C ARG A 590 -17.98 2.67 -9.86
N GLN A 591 -17.76 2.58 -8.53
CA GLN A 591 -18.65 1.80 -7.67
C GLN A 591 -20.12 2.24 -7.86
N LEU A 592 -20.33 3.52 -8.20
CA LEU A 592 -21.66 4.04 -8.53
C LEU A 592 -22.27 3.34 -9.75
N LEU A 593 -21.50 3.10 -10.82
CA LEU A 593 -21.99 2.33 -11.99
C LEU A 593 -22.47 0.94 -11.59
N ASN A 594 -21.72 0.24 -10.76
CA ASN A 594 -22.07 -1.08 -10.29
C ASN A 594 -23.38 -1.06 -9.48
N ILE A 595 -23.50 -0.19 -8.48
CA ILE A 595 -24.72 -0.16 -7.66
C ILE A 595 -25.96 0.31 -8.46
N LEU A 596 -25.82 1.23 -9.40
CA LEU A 596 -26.91 1.63 -10.30
C LEU A 596 -27.35 0.44 -11.19
N HIS A 597 -26.41 -0.40 -11.65
CA HIS A 597 -26.74 -1.63 -12.37
C HIS A 597 -27.46 -2.65 -11.48
N VAL A 598 -27.07 -2.79 -10.22
CA VAL A 598 -27.80 -3.63 -9.23
C VAL A 598 -29.24 -3.15 -9.07
N MET A 599 -29.47 -1.83 -8.97
CA MET A 599 -30.82 -1.23 -8.93
C MET A 599 -31.60 -1.54 -10.21
N TYR A 600 -30.94 -1.44 -11.37
CA TYR A 600 -31.53 -1.81 -12.67
C TYR A 600 -31.96 -3.29 -12.69
N LEU A 601 -31.08 -4.22 -12.31
CA LEU A 601 -31.41 -5.65 -12.24
C LEU A 601 -32.57 -5.92 -11.27
N TYR A 602 -32.56 -5.29 -10.12
CA TYR A 602 -33.67 -5.39 -9.17
C TYR A 602 -34.99 -4.98 -9.80
N ASN A 603 -35.02 -3.89 -10.56
CA ASN A 603 -36.21 -3.44 -11.27
C ASN A 603 -36.66 -4.45 -12.36
N GLN A 604 -35.71 -5.07 -13.07
CA GLN A 604 -36.06 -6.12 -14.04
C GLN A 604 -36.73 -7.32 -13.38
N ILE A 605 -36.20 -7.79 -12.23
CA ILE A 605 -36.78 -8.92 -11.48
C ILE A 605 -38.17 -8.54 -10.92
N LYS A 606 -38.33 -7.31 -10.42
CA LYS A 606 -39.64 -6.83 -9.90
C LYS A 606 -40.70 -6.74 -11.00
N ARG A 607 -40.31 -6.35 -12.21
CA ARG A 607 -41.23 -6.36 -13.39
C ARG A 607 -41.52 -7.75 -13.90
N ASN A 608 -40.56 -8.66 -13.82
CA ASN A 608 -40.66 -10.04 -14.24
C ASN A 608 -40.05 -10.97 -13.15
N PRO A 609 -40.85 -11.54 -12.24
CA PRO A 609 -40.33 -12.43 -11.21
C PRO A 609 -39.67 -13.73 -11.76
N ASP A 610 -39.93 -14.07 -13.00
CA ASP A 610 -39.31 -15.20 -13.70
C ASP A 610 -38.12 -14.79 -14.57
N TYR A 611 -37.59 -13.56 -14.34
CA TYR A 611 -36.41 -13.08 -15.03
C TYR A 611 -35.29 -14.11 -14.94
N ASP A 612 -34.82 -14.57 -16.10
CA ASP A 612 -33.85 -15.66 -16.21
C ASP A 612 -32.42 -15.11 -15.96
N MET A 613 -31.91 -15.39 -14.79
CA MET A 613 -30.53 -15.08 -14.42
C MET A 613 -29.96 -16.11 -13.42
N VAL A 614 -28.66 -16.31 -13.44
CA VAL A 614 -27.95 -17.04 -12.38
C VAL A 614 -27.99 -16.19 -11.10
N PRO A 615 -28.31 -16.75 -9.92
CA PRO A 615 -28.23 -16.01 -8.67
C PRO A 615 -26.86 -15.33 -8.51
N ARG A 616 -26.84 -14.08 -8.07
CA ARG A 616 -25.62 -13.28 -7.99
C ARG A 616 -25.52 -12.56 -6.65
N THR A 617 -24.34 -12.65 -6.06
CA THR A 617 -23.97 -11.91 -4.86
C THR A 617 -22.97 -10.83 -5.23
N PHE A 618 -23.40 -9.56 -5.17
CA PHE A 618 -22.55 -8.39 -5.37
C PHE A 618 -21.86 -8.04 -4.05
N ILE A 619 -20.53 -8.09 -4.05
CA ILE A 619 -19.71 -7.90 -2.86
C ILE A 619 -18.87 -6.64 -3.03
N PHE A 620 -19.15 -5.64 -2.21
CA PHE A 620 -18.39 -4.39 -2.14
C PHE A 620 -17.51 -4.37 -0.90
N GLY A 621 -16.36 -3.70 -1.01
CA GLY A 621 -15.52 -3.36 0.12
C GLY A 621 -14.69 -2.14 -0.25
N ALA A 622 -14.86 -1.05 0.49
CA ALA A 622 -14.26 0.22 0.13
C ALA A 622 -14.13 1.16 1.33
N LYS A 623 -13.03 1.90 1.41
CA LYS A 623 -12.91 3.07 2.29
C LYS A 623 -12.91 4.33 1.44
N ALA A 624 -13.72 5.32 1.81
CA ALA A 624 -13.70 6.66 1.23
C ALA A 624 -12.80 7.58 2.07
N ALA A 625 -12.11 8.54 1.45
CA ALA A 625 -11.42 9.57 2.19
C ALA A 625 -12.43 10.35 3.07
N ALA A 626 -12.04 10.70 4.30
CA ALA A 626 -12.95 11.28 5.30
C ALA A 626 -13.68 12.54 4.81
N GLY A 627 -12.99 13.39 4.04
CA GLY A 627 -13.56 14.62 3.47
C GLY A 627 -14.25 14.44 2.10
N TYR A 628 -14.34 13.22 1.57
CA TYR A 628 -14.89 12.98 0.23
C TYR A 628 -16.39 12.67 0.27
N LYS A 629 -17.20 13.72 0.30
CA LYS A 629 -18.66 13.66 0.53
C LYS A 629 -19.37 12.68 -0.42
N ILE A 630 -19.22 12.83 -1.73
CA ILE A 630 -19.93 12.01 -2.73
C ILE A 630 -19.52 10.53 -2.67
N ALA A 631 -18.25 10.25 -2.34
CA ALA A 631 -17.78 8.89 -2.12
C ALA A 631 -18.45 8.27 -0.88
N LYS A 632 -18.57 9.02 0.22
CA LYS A 632 -19.28 8.55 1.43
C LYS A 632 -20.77 8.36 1.16
N GLN A 633 -21.40 9.22 0.37
CA GLN A 633 -22.80 9.05 -0.05
C GLN A 633 -22.98 7.79 -0.93
N THR A 634 -21.98 7.44 -1.75
CA THR A 634 -22.03 6.21 -2.54
C THR A 634 -22.00 4.97 -1.64
N ILE A 635 -21.19 4.97 -0.56
CA ILE A 635 -21.21 3.90 0.45
C ILE A 635 -22.61 3.80 1.09
N LYS A 636 -23.19 4.93 1.46
CA LYS A 636 -24.53 4.96 2.03
C LYS A 636 -25.57 4.40 1.05
N LEU A 637 -25.49 4.74 -0.24
CA LEU A 637 -26.40 4.22 -1.26
C LEU A 637 -26.27 2.70 -1.37
N ILE A 638 -25.04 2.16 -1.43
CA ILE A 638 -24.80 0.71 -1.50
C ILE A 638 -25.48 0.00 -0.32
N ASN A 639 -25.30 0.51 0.88
CA ASN A 639 -25.89 -0.08 2.08
C ASN A 639 -27.43 0.03 2.12
N ASN A 640 -27.98 1.15 1.66
CA ASN A 640 -29.44 1.33 1.60
C ASN A 640 -30.06 0.40 0.53
N VAL A 641 -29.44 0.28 -0.64
CA VAL A 641 -29.87 -0.65 -1.68
C VAL A 641 -29.75 -2.10 -1.18
N ALA A 642 -28.65 -2.45 -0.50
CA ALA A 642 -28.49 -3.76 0.14
C ALA A 642 -29.60 -4.08 1.11
N ASN A 643 -29.97 -3.13 1.97
CA ASN A 643 -31.06 -3.31 2.94
C ASN A 643 -32.40 -3.58 2.25
N VAL A 644 -32.74 -2.86 1.20
CA VAL A 644 -33.99 -3.05 0.45
C VAL A 644 -33.98 -4.42 -0.26
N ILE A 645 -32.94 -4.74 -1.00
CA ILE A 645 -32.86 -5.94 -1.85
C ILE A 645 -32.78 -7.21 -0.99
N ASN A 646 -31.92 -7.23 0.01
CA ASN A 646 -31.67 -8.42 0.83
C ASN A 646 -32.89 -8.85 1.65
N ASN A 647 -33.80 -7.92 1.96
CA ASN A 647 -35.03 -8.16 2.72
C ASN A 647 -36.27 -8.39 1.83
N ASP A 648 -36.15 -8.29 0.50
CA ASP A 648 -37.27 -8.53 -0.41
C ASP A 648 -37.39 -10.01 -0.80
N ALA A 649 -38.28 -10.72 -0.11
CA ALA A 649 -38.55 -12.13 -0.39
C ALA A 649 -39.11 -12.38 -1.79
N SER A 650 -39.71 -11.38 -2.45
CA SER A 650 -40.36 -11.55 -3.77
C SER A 650 -39.37 -11.84 -4.89
N ILE A 651 -38.10 -11.47 -4.73
CA ILE A 651 -37.03 -11.73 -5.71
C ILE A 651 -36.40 -13.13 -5.54
N LYS A 652 -36.85 -13.92 -4.55
CA LYS A 652 -36.42 -15.31 -4.31
C LYS A 652 -34.89 -15.45 -4.17
N GLY A 653 -34.21 -14.43 -3.64
CA GLY A 653 -32.75 -14.45 -3.42
C GLY A 653 -31.91 -14.39 -4.70
N LYS A 654 -32.47 -14.02 -5.84
CA LYS A 654 -31.73 -13.91 -7.11
C LYS A 654 -30.57 -12.93 -7.05
N ILE A 655 -30.70 -11.87 -6.22
CA ILE A 655 -29.65 -10.90 -5.95
C ILE A 655 -29.41 -10.80 -4.44
N LYS A 656 -28.16 -10.75 -4.05
CA LYS A 656 -27.71 -10.31 -2.72
C LYS A 656 -26.67 -9.21 -2.89
N VAL A 657 -26.68 -8.25 -1.98
CA VAL A 657 -25.73 -7.15 -1.94
C VAL A 657 -25.05 -7.13 -0.57
N VAL A 658 -23.75 -7.15 -0.55
CA VAL A 658 -22.93 -7.16 0.67
C VAL A 658 -21.91 -6.03 0.61
N PHE A 659 -21.83 -5.24 1.66
CA PHE A 659 -20.74 -4.29 1.86
C PHE A 659 -19.86 -4.79 3.01
N ILE A 660 -18.65 -5.26 2.69
CA ILE A 660 -17.68 -5.74 3.69
C ILE A 660 -17.05 -4.53 4.35
N GLU A 661 -17.30 -4.39 5.66
CA GLU A 661 -16.76 -3.34 6.49
C GLU A 661 -15.25 -3.45 6.63
N ASN A 662 -14.59 -2.30 6.69
CA ASN A 662 -13.16 -2.20 6.99
C ASN A 662 -12.28 -3.09 6.09
N TYR A 663 -12.48 -2.98 4.77
CA TYR A 663 -11.65 -3.69 3.79
C TYR A 663 -10.16 -3.42 4.02
N ARG A 664 -9.38 -4.49 4.17
CA ARG A 664 -7.94 -4.49 4.48
C ARG A 664 -7.27 -5.75 3.92
N VAL A 665 -5.96 -5.92 4.12
CA VAL A 665 -5.21 -7.04 3.55
C VAL A 665 -5.74 -8.38 4.01
N SER A 666 -5.96 -8.56 5.31
CA SER A 666 -6.36 -9.85 5.90
C SER A 666 -7.72 -10.36 5.39
N ASN A 667 -8.76 -9.51 5.30
CA ASN A 667 -10.03 -9.94 4.71
C ASN A 667 -9.98 -9.97 3.18
N GLY A 668 -9.11 -9.18 2.56
CA GLY A 668 -8.86 -9.20 1.13
C GLY A 668 -8.39 -10.57 0.63
N GLU A 669 -7.52 -11.25 1.36
CA GLU A 669 -7.03 -12.59 1.01
C GLU A 669 -8.17 -13.61 0.85
N ILE A 670 -9.15 -13.60 1.76
CA ILE A 670 -10.34 -14.46 1.70
C ILE A 670 -11.22 -14.08 0.50
N ILE A 671 -11.37 -12.80 0.24
CA ILE A 671 -12.21 -12.27 -0.84
C ILE A 671 -11.63 -12.63 -2.21
N PHE A 672 -10.31 -12.43 -2.42
CA PHE A 672 -9.66 -12.74 -3.70
C PHE A 672 -9.77 -14.22 -4.05
N ALA A 673 -9.61 -15.12 -3.07
CA ALA A 673 -9.72 -16.57 -3.26
C ALA A 673 -11.12 -17.01 -3.70
N ALA A 674 -12.17 -16.31 -3.24
CA ALA A 674 -13.57 -16.69 -3.42
C ALA A 674 -14.25 -16.04 -4.64
N ALA A 675 -13.69 -14.99 -5.23
CA ALA A 675 -14.34 -14.25 -6.30
C ALA A 675 -14.46 -15.06 -7.60
N ASP A 676 -15.62 -14.97 -8.27
CA ASP A 676 -15.83 -15.45 -9.63
C ASP A 676 -15.58 -14.33 -10.64
N VAL A 677 -16.03 -13.11 -10.34
CA VAL A 677 -15.92 -11.93 -11.20
C VAL A 677 -15.16 -10.83 -10.47
N SER A 678 -14.19 -10.26 -11.16
CA SER A 678 -13.36 -9.16 -10.72
C SER A 678 -13.79 -7.86 -11.41
N GLU A 679 -14.41 -6.96 -10.65
CA GLU A 679 -14.89 -5.66 -11.14
C GLU A 679 -13.75 -4.64 -11.26
N GLN A 680 -13.33 -4.39 -12.51
CA GLN A 680 -12.23 -3.49 -12.87
C GLN A 680 -12.74 -2.41 -13.84
N ILE A 681 -13.76 -1.70 -13.39
CA ILE A 681 -14.66 -0.87 -14.18
C ILE A 681 -14.35 0.64 -14.13
N SER A 682 -13.12 1.01 -13.87
CA SER A 682 -12.68 2.42 -13.92
C SER A 682 -13.05 3.07 -15.26
N THR A 683 -13.28 4.38 -15.25
CA THR A 683 -13.34 5.13 -16.52
C THR A 683 -12.01 4.96 -17.23
N ALA A 684 -12.04 4.56 -18.50
CA ALA A 684 -10.82 4.35 -19.28
C ALA A 684 -9.94 5.61 -19.26
N SER A 685 -8.62 5.45 -19.24
CA SER A 685 -7.61 6.50 -19.05
C SER A 685 -7.48 7.07 -17.62
N LYS A 686 -8.12 6.50 -16.59
CA LYS A 686 -8.06 7.08 -15.23
C LYS A 686 -7.32 6.20 -14.21
N GLU A 687 -7.36 4.88 -14.34
CA GLU A 687 -6.61 3.96 -13.46
C GLU A 687 -5.21 3.73 -14.04
N ALA A 688 -4.18 4.18 -13.35
CA ALA A 688 -2.80 4.05 -13.83
C ALA A 688 -2.39 2.58 -14.05
N SER A 689 -2.76 1.69 -13.17
CA SER A 689 -2.48 0.25 -13.28
C SER A 689 -3.61 -0.59 -12.66
N GLY A 690 -3.84 -0.43 -11.37
CA GLY A 690 -4.49 -1.41 -10.53
C GLY A 690 -3.55 -2.57 -10.18
N THR A 691 -3.82 -3.20 -9.04
CA THR A 691 -3.16 -4.44 -8.60
C THR A 691 -4.17 -5.46 -8.08
N GLY A 692 -5.39 -5.02 -7.75
CA GLY A 692 -6.50 -5.92 -7.41
C GLY A 692 -6.84 -6.86 -8.56
N ASN A 693 -6.86 -6.35 -9.79
CA ASN A 693 -7.07 -7.13 -11.01
C ASN A 693 -6.10 -8.32 -11.12
N MET A 694 -4.81 -8.13 -10.80
CA MET A 694 -3.79 -9.19 -10.84
C MET A 694 -4.02 -10.25 -9.75
N LYS A 695 -4.48 -9.85 -8.55
CA LYS A 695 -4.78 -10.76 -7.43
C LYS A 695 -5.99 -11.65 -7.75
N PHE A 696 -7.04 -11.07 -8.31
CA PHE A 696 -8.21 -11.79 -8.77
C PHE A 696 -7.87 -12.76 -9.91
N MET A 697 -7.10 -12.30 -10.90
CA MET A 697 -6.63 -13.13 -12.02
C MET A 697 -5.86 -14.34 -11.51
N LEU A 698 -4.90 -14.16 -10.60
CA LEU A 698 -4.10 -15.24 -10.02
C LEU A 698 -4.95 -16.26 -9.27
N ASN A 699 -6.06 -15.83 -8.68
CA ASN A 699 -7.00 -16.68 -7.95
C ASN A 699 -8.17 -17.22 -8.82
N GLY A 700 -8.08 -17.10 -10.14
CA GLY A 700 -9.05 -17.66 -11.06
C GLY A 700 -10.39 -16.93 -11.06
N ALA A 701 -10.39 -15.60 -11.07
CA ALA A 701 -11.57 -14.78 -11.35
C ALA A 701 -11.47 -14.18 -12.75
N ILE A 702 -12.60 -14.07 -13.45
CA ILE A 702 -12.65 -13.38 -14.74
C ILE A 702 -12.63 -11.86 -14.52
N THR A 703 -11.84 -11.16 -15.30
CA THR A 703 -11.86 -9.69 -15.29
C THR A 703 -13.06 -9.18 -16.08
N LEU A 704 -13.99 -8.50 -15.41
CA LEU A 704 -15.01 -7.64 -16.01
C LEU A 704 -14.54 -6.21 -15.88
N GLY A 705 -14.25 -5.56 -16.99
CA GLY A 705 -13.62 -4.25 -16.92
C GLY A 705 -13.57 -3.45 -18.20
N THR A 706 -12.96 -2.30 -18.10
CA THR A 706 -12.61 -1.41 -19.22
C THR A 706 -11.18 -1.66 -19.69
N MET A 707 -10.85 -1.23 -20.91
CA MET A 707 -9.49 -1.24 -21.42
C MET A 707 -8.68 -0.09 -20.81
N ASP A 708 -8.35 -0.23 -19.51
CA ASP A 708 -7.67 0.77 -18.70
C ASP A 708 -6.57 0.14 -17.84
N GLY A 709 -5.52 0.90 -17.56
CA GLY A 709 -4.42 0.44 -16.70
C GLY A 709 -3.85 -0.91 -17.10
N ALA A 710 -3.64 -1.77 -16.10
CA ALA A 710 -3.13 -3.12 -16.33
C ALA A 710 -4.18 -4.10 -16.90
N ASN A 711 -5.48 -3.73 -16.97
CA ASN A 711 -6.48 -4.58 -17.63
C ASN A 711 -6.10 -4.86 -19.08
N VAL A 712 -5.54 -3.86 -19.79
CA VAL A 712 -5.05 -4.02 -21.16
C VAL A 712 -4.04 -5.16 -21.25
N GLU A 713 -3.09 -5.20 -20.33
CA GLU A 713 -2.06 -6.24 -20.30
C GLU A 713 -2.63 -7.59 -19.85
N ILE A 714 -3.61 -7.61 -18.94
CA ILE A 714 -4.32 -8.84 -18.54
C ILE A 714 -5.03 -9.45 -19.74
N VAL A 715 -5.80 -8.64 -20.48
CA VAL A 715 -6.51 -9.10 -21.68
C VAL A 715 -5.54 -9.63 -22.75
N ASN A 716 -4.40 -8.98 -22.93
CA ASN A 716 -3.36 -9.44 -23.85
C ASN A 716 -2.76 -10.81 -23.44
N GLU A 717 -2.65 -11.09 -22.15
CA GLU A 717 -2.14 -12.37 -21.65
C GLU A 717 -3.18 -13.48 -21.73
N VAL A 718 -4.43 -13.22 -21.35
CA VAL A 718 -5.44 -14.26 -21.28
C VAL A 718 -6.20 -14.48 -22.58
N GLY A 719 -6.21 -13.49 -23.48
CA GLY A 719 -7.07 -13.43 -24.66
C GLY A 719 -8.44 -12.80 -24.36
N ALA A 720 -9.00 -12.11 -25.33
CA ALA A 720 -10.28 -11.39 -25.19
C ALA A 720 -11.44 -12.33 -24.83
N GLU A 721 -11.36 -13.60 -25.21
CA GLU A 721 -12.33 -14.64 -24.88
C GLU A 721 -12.33 -15.05 -23.40
N ASN A 722 -11.26 -14.75 -22.64
CA ASN A 722 -11.10 -15.09 -21.23
C ASN A 722 -11.22 -13.87 -20.29
N ALA A 723 -11.67 -12.75 -20.81
CA ALA A 723 -12.06 -11.55 -20.08
C ALA A 723 -13.44 -11.07 -20.54
N GLN A 724 -14.03 -10.11 -19.87
CA GLN A 724 -15.27 -9.46 -20.31
C GLN A 724 -15.06 -7.96 -20.32
N ILE A 725 -14.92 -7.37 -21.49
CA ILE A 725 -14.62 -5.96 -21.68
C ILE A 725 -15.84 -5.19 -22.15
N PHE A 726 -15.97 -3.93 -21.68
CA PHE A 726 -17.04 -3.01 -22.04
C PHE A 726 -16.57 -1.55 -22.02
N GLY A 727 -17.43 -0.66 -22.49
CA GLY A 727 -17.32 0.79 -22.34
C GLY A 727 -16.41 1.47 -23.32
N LEU A 728 -16.24 2.77 -23.13
CA LEU A 728 -15.40 3.64 -23.93
C LEU A 728 -13.92 3.23 -23.85
N SER A 729 -13.21 3.41 -24.94
CA SER A 729 -11.74 3.36 -24.96
C SER A 729 -11.12 4.61 -24.33
N SER A 730 -9.84 4.55 -23.97
CA SER A 730 -9.10 5.71 -23.46
C SER A 730 -9.10 6.90 -24.43
N ASP A 731 -8.93 6.63 -25.73
CA ASP A 731 -8.96 7.68 -26.77
C ASP A 731 -10.32 8.35 -26.89
N GLU A 732 -11.41 7.59 -26.77
CA GLU A 732 -12.76 8.16 -26.78
C GLU A 732 -13.03 9.01 -25.55
N VAL A 733 -12.58 8.59 -24.37
CA VAL A 733 -12.69 9.37 -23.14
C VAL A 733 -11.92 10.68 -23.27
N ILE A 734 -10.65 10.63 -23.65
CA ILE A 734 -9.80 11.81 -23.86
C ILE A 734 -10.42 12.76 -24.89
N ARG A 735 -10.94 12.21 -25.99
CA ARG A 735 -11.65 13.02 -27.00
C ARG A 735 -12.87 13.74 -26.42
N PHE A 736 -13.75 13.03 -25.69
CA PHE A 736 -14.91 13.66 -25.07
C PHE A 736 -14.53 14.69 -23.99
N GLU A 737 -13.43 14.49 -23.30
CA GLU A 737 -12.91 15.46 -22.33
C GLU A 737 -12.40 16.73 -22.98
N ASN A 738 -11.72 16.63 -24.12
CA ASN A 738 -11.11 17.75 -24.82
C ASN A 738 -12.09 18.47 -25.77
N GLU A 739 -12.92 17.72 -26.47
CA GLU A 739 -13.78 18.24 -27.56
C GLU A 739 -15.24 18.38 -27.13
N GLY A 740 -15.66 17.73 -26.05
CA GLY A 740 -17.08 17.67 -25.65
C GLY A 740 -17.90 16.72 -26.51
N GLY A 741 -19.18 17.01 -26.70
CA GLY A 741 -20.08 16.21 -27.55
C GLY A 741 -20.78 15.06 -26.82
N TYR A 742 -20.78 15.05 -25.48
CA TYR A 742 -21.53 14.14 -24.64
C TYR A 742 -22.48 14.93 -23.73
N ASP A 743 -23.78 14.58 -23.77
CA ASP A 743 -24.79 15.11 -22.88
C ASP A 743 -25.53 13.95 -22.19
N PRO A 744 -25.36 13.75 -20.86
CA PRO A 744 -26.06 12.70 -20.13
C PRO A 744 -27.58 12.88 -20.09
N MET A 745 -28.08 14.11 -20.30
CA MET A 745 -29.52 14.38 -20.39
C MET A 745 -30.19 13.72 -21.59
N GLU A 746 -29.47 13.51 -22.69
CA GLU A 746 -29.99 12.76 -23.84
C GLU A 746 -30.31 11.30 -23.44
N ILE A 747 -29.42 10.66 -22.66
CA ILE A 747 -29.64 9.30 -22.16
C ILE A 747 -30.82 9.28 -21.19
N PHE A 748 -30.85 10.21 -20.24
CA PHE A 748 -31.95 10.34 -19.30
C PHE A 748 -33.31 10.51 -19.98
N ASN A 749 -33.38 11.28 -21.06
CA ASN A 749 -34.62 11.57 -21.78
C ASN A 749 -35.07 10.40 -22.66
N ASN A 750 -34.15 9.66 -23.26
CA ASN A 750 -34.43 8.63 -24.25
C ASN A 750 -34.42 7.20 -23.69
N ASP A 751 -33.85 6.98 -22.50
CA ASP A 751 -33.78 5.65 -21.89
C ASP A 751 -34.63 5.60 -20.61
N GLN A 752 -35.83 5.02 -20.73
CA GLN A 752 -36.78 4.94 -19.61
C GLN A 752 -36.25 4.14 -18.43
N GLU A 753 -35.49 3.05 -18.66
CA GLU A 753 -35.00 2.20 -17.57
C GLU A 753 -33.87 2.87 -16.79
N ILE A 754 -32.98 3.59 -17.49
CA ILE A 754 -31.94 4.39 -16.83
C ILE A 754 -32.60 5.54 -16.08
N ARG A 755 -33.57 6.23 -16.67
CA ARG A 755 -34.33 7.27 -16.00
C ARG A 755 -34.98 6.78 -14.73
N ASP A 756 -35.65 5.60 -14.79
CA ASP A 756 -36.29 5.01 -13.61
C ASP A 756 -35.28 4.82 -12.47
N VAL A 757 -34.11 4.25 -12.76
CA VAL A 757 -33.02 4.04 -11.79
C VAL A 757 -32.55 5.37 -11.18
N LEU A 758 -32.34 6.40 -12.01
CA LEU A 758 -31.89 7.70 -11.53
C LEU A 758 -32.96 8.42 -10.68
N MET A 759 -34.23 8.31 -11.07
CA MET A 759 -35.35 8.86 -10.29
C MET A 759 -35.49 8.19 -8.92
N GLU A 760 -35.07 6.92 -8.78
CA GLU A 760 -35.07 6.23 -7.51
C GLU A 760 -34.08 6.78 -6.47
N LEU A 761 -33.08 7.54 -6.92
CA LEU A 761 -32.16 8.27 -6.03
C LEU A 761 -32.86 9.41 -5.27
N ILE A 762 -33.98 9.94 -5.81
CA ILE A 762 -34.62 11.15 -5.30
C ILE A 762 -36.13 10.99 -5.01
N ASN A 763 -36.67 9.77 -5.16
CA ASN A 763 -38.11 9.50 -4.90
C ASN A 763 -38.40 8.82 -3.55
N GLY A 764 -37.35 8.61 -2.73
CA GLY A 764 -37.47 7.97 -1.43
C GLY A 764 -37.46 6.44 -1.42
N LYS A 765 -37.30 5.76 -2.58
CA LYS A 765 -37.26 4.29 -2.61
C LYS A 765 -36.16 3.69 -1.73
N TYR A 766 -34.97 4.28 -1.75
CA TYR A 766 -33.82 3.85 -0.96
C TYR A 766 -33.52 4.74 0.26
N SER A 767 -34.29 5.81 0.44
CA SER A 767 -34.21 6.71 1.59
C SER A 767 -35.57 7.35 1.84
N PRO A 768 -36.55 6.59 2.41
CA PRO A 768 -37.92 7.07 2.58
C PRO A 768 -38.06 8.25 3.56
N GLU A 769 -37.11 8.37 4.50
CA GLU A 769 -37.12 9.43 5.50
C GLU A 769 -36.47 10.74 5.00
N ASP A 770 -35.63 10.66 3.97
CA ASP A 770 -34.95 11.81 3.37
C ASP A 770 -34.77 11.61 1.85
N THR A 771 -35.69 12.15 1.07
CA THR A 771 -35.65 12.05 -0.40
C THR A 771 -34.51 12.85 -1.04
N GLU A 772 -33.89 13.76 -0.27
CA GLU A 772 -32.76 14.58 -0.74
C GLU A 772 -31.39 13.92 -0.49
N MET A 773 -31.36 12.80 0.22
CA MET A 773 -30.10 12.15 0.65
C MET A 773 -29.13 11.89 -0.48
N PHE A 774 -29.60 11.43 -1.63
CA PHE A 774 -28.77 11.10 -2.79
C PHE A 774 -28.90 12.15 -3.93
N ARG A 775 -29.41 13.35 -3.62
CA ARG A 775 -29.56 14.44 -4.59
C ARG A 775 -28.22 14.85 -5.19
N ASP A 776 -27.15 14.89 -4.42
CA ASP A 776 -25.83 15.22 -4.94
C ASP A 776 -25.35 14.21 -5.97
N ILE A 777 -25.59 12.90 -5.75
CA ILE A 777 -25.30 11.85 -6.74
C ILE A 777 -26.11 12.06 -8.01
N TYR A 778 -27.43 12.27 -7.87
CA TYR A 778 -28.31 12.56 -9.00
C TYR A 778 -27.83 13.79 -9.81
N ASN A 779 -27.52 14.87 -9.10
CA ASN A 779 -27.03 16.10 -9.72
C ASN A 779 -25.67 15.91 -10.41
N SER A 780 -24.75 15.16 -9.81
CA SER A 780 -23.44 14.91 -10.42
C SER A 780 -23.50 14.16 -11.76
N LEU A 781 -24.58 13.39 -11.97
CA LEU A 781 -24.82 12.65 -13.20
C LEU A 781 -25.52 13.48 -14.29
N LEU A 782 -26.35 14.47 -13.92
CA LEU A 782 -27.23 15.15 -14.87
C LEU A 782 -26.99 16.66 -15.01
N ASN A 783 -26.37 17.28 -14.02
CA ASN A 783 -26.21 18.73 -13.97
C ASN A 783 -24.74 19.15 -14.00
N ASN A 784 -24.42 20.18 -14.76
CA ASN A 784 -23.14 20.86 -14.66
C ASN A 784 -23.12 21.72 -13.39
N ASP A 785 -22.11 21.59 -12.56
CA ASP A 785 -21.98 22.37 -11.34
C ASP A 785 -20.55 22.91 -11.15
N GLY A 786 -20.43 24.20 -10.86
CA GLY A 786 -19.18 24.85 -10.49
C GLY A 786 -18.03 24.69 -11.50
N GLY A 787 -18.36 24.51 -12.78
CA GLY A 787 -17.38 24.24 -13.86
C GLY A 787 -17.08 22.75 -14.04
N ARG A 788 -17.68 21.89 -13.24
CA ARG A 788 -17.61 20.44 -13.38
C ARG A 788 -18.69 20.00 -14.39
N ARG A 789 -18.30 19.18 -15.35
CA ARG A 789 -19.21 18.56 -16.31
C ARG A 789 -20.08 17.49 -15.65
N ALA A 790 -21.36 17.43 -16.02
CA ALA A 790 -22.25 16.32 -15.64
C ALA A 790 -21.67 14.98 -16.10
N ASP A 791 -21.88 13.96 -15.31
CA ASP A 791 -21.36 12.59 -15.56
C ASP A 791 -19.88 12.58 -15.98
N THR A 792 -19.05 13.29 -15.20
CA THR A 792 -17.61 13.46 -15.46
C THR A 792 -16.90 12.13 -15.79
N TYR A 793 -17.37 11.01 -15.23
CA TYR A 793 -16.76 9.71 -15.38
C TYR A 793 -17.52 8.77 -16.32
N PHE A 794 -18.41 9.29 -17.16
CA PHE A 794 -19.12 8.56 -18.22
C PHE A 794 -19.90 7.33 -17.73
N ILE A 795 -20.48 7.40 -16.53
CA ILE A 795 -21.28 6.32 -15.94
C ILE A 795 -22.49 5.98 -16.81
N LEU A 796 -23.27 7.00 -17.21
CA LEU A 796 -24.46 6.78 -18.03
C LEU A 796 -24.10 6.39 -19.47
N LYS A 797 -22.99 6.88 -19.99
CA LYS A 797 -22.52 6.55 -21.33
C LYS A 797 -22.15 5.06 -21.45
N ASP A 798 -21.51 4.52 -20.43
CA ASP A 798 -21.07 3.12 -20.39
C ASP A 798 -22.14 2.17 -19.82
N PHE A 799 -23.24 2.67 -19.27
CA PHE A 799 -24.21 1.88 -18.53
C PHE A 799 -24.75 0.67 -19.31
N ARG A 800 -25.20 0.87 -20.54
CA ARG A 800 -25.77 -0.20 -21.35
C ARG A 800 -24.74 -1.23 -21.79
N SER A 801 -23.52 -0.82 -22.11
CA SER A 801 -22.44 -1.75 -22.44
C SER A 801 -22.02 -2.57 -21.20
N TYR A 802 -22.05 -1.96 -20.02
CA TYR A 802 -21.80 -2.66 -18.75
C TYR A 802 -22.91 -3.67 -18.43
N ALA A 803 -24.18 -3.28 -18.56
CA ALA A 803 -25.30 -4.18 -18.34
C ALA A 803 -25.27 -5.40 -19.29
N GLU A 804 -24.90 -5.18 -20.55
CA GLU A 804 -24.72 -6.25 -21.53
C GLU A 804 -23.52 -7.15 -21.20
N ALA A 805 -22.41 -6.57 -20.71
CA ALA A 805 -21.25 -7.34 -20.25
C ALA A 805 -21.61 -8.23 -19.05
N GLN A 806 -22.40 -7.73 -18.12
CA GLN A 806 -22.92 -8.49 -16.99
C GLN A 806 -23.81 -9.65 -17.42
N ARG A 807 -24.67 -9.42 -18.43
CA ARG A 807 -25.51 -10.48 -19.02
C ARG A 807 -24.67 -11.59 -19.67
N LYS A 808 -23.61 -11.22 -20.38
CA LYS A 808 -22.68 -12.20 -20.97
C LYS A 808 -21.93 -13.03 -19.92
N ILE A 809 -21.58 -12.44 -18.77
CA ILE A 809 -21.03 -13.20 -17.64
C ILE A 809 -22.03 -14.27 -17.18
N ASP A 810 -23.30 -13.92 -17.05
CA ASP A 810 -24.35 -14.85 -16.67
C ASP A 810 -24.45 -16.05 -17.66
N GLU A 811 -24.46 -15.77 -18.97
CA GLU A 811 -24.46 -16.80 -20.00
C GLU A 811 -23.24 -17.71 -19.95
N ARG A 812 -22.04 -17.14 -19.75
CA ARG A 812 -20.80 -17.90 -19.68
C ARG A 812 -20.72 -18.78 -18.43
N TYR A 813 -21.26 -18.32 -17.31
CA TYR A 813 -21.27 -19.08 -16.06
C TYR A 813 -22.09 -20.34 -16.14
N ARG A 814 -23.16 -20.39 -16.99
CA ARG A 814 -23.99 -21.55 -17.24
C ARG A 814 -23.28 -22.70 -17.98
N ASP A 815 -22.28 -22.38 -18.78
CA ASP A 815 -21.38 -23.38 -19.37
C ASP A 815 -20.25 -23.70 -18.38
N THR A 816 -20.50 -24.64 -17.48
CA THR A 816 -19.58 -25.02 -16.40
C THR A 816 -18.16 -25.37 -16.90
N ASN A 817 -18.06 -26.07 -18.03
CA ASN A 817 -16.77 -26.47 -18.59
C ASN A 817 -16.03 -25.31 -19.23
N GLY A 818 -16.73 -24.48 -20.01
CA GLY A 818 -16.18 -23.27 -20.58
C GLY A 818 -15.76 -22.29 -19.49
N TRP A 819 -16.56 -22.15 -18.43
CA TRP A 819 -16.22 -21.33 -17.27
C TRP A 819 -14.96 -21.84 -16.56
N ALA A 820 -14.88 -23.14 -16.26
CA ALA A 820 -13.71 -23.75 -15.64
C ALA A 820 -12.44 -23.48 -16.45
N LYS A 821 -12.50 -23.69 -17.76
CA LYS A 821 -11.36 -23.40 -18.65
C LYS A 821 -10.96 -21.94 -18.61
N THR A 822 -11.93 -21.02 -18.64
CA THR A 822 -11.67 -19.57 -18.55
C THR A 822 -10.95 -19.20 -17.26
N VAL A 823 -11.43 -19.64 -16.10
CA VAL A 823 -10.85 -19.25 -14.80
C VAL A 823 -9.49 -19.92 -14.57
N MET A 824 -9.29 -21.14 -15.03
CA MET A 824 -7.98 -21.80 -15.04
C MET A 824 -6.99 -21.08 -15.96
N THR A 825 -7.44 -20.57 -17.13
CA THR A 825 -6.62 -19.78 -18.04
C THR A 825 -6.14 -18.50 -17.37
N ASN A 826 -7.02 -17.80 -16.65
CA ASN A 826 -6.64 -16.60 -15.90
C ASN A 826 -5.51 -16.90 -14.90
N THR A 827 -5.64 -17.96 -14.10
CA THR A 827 -4.59 -18.36 -13.16
C THR A 827 -3.29 -18.71 -13.88
N ALA A 828 -3.34 -19.55 -14.91
CA ALA A 828 -2.15 -20.00 -15.64
C ALA A 828 -1.40 -18.86 -16.36
N LYS A 829 -2.10 -17.80 -16.73
CA LYS A 829 -1.53 -16.65 -17.44
C LYS A 829 -1.11 -15.51 -16.52
N ALA A 830 -1.20 -15.66 -15.19
CA ALA A 830 -0.89 -14.63 -14.23
C ALA A 830 0.63 -14.40 -14.02
N GLY A 831 1.49 -15.24 -14.60
CA GLY A 831 2.94 -15.21 -14.38
C GLY A 831 3.61 -13.85 -14.60
N LYS A 832 3.19 -13.10 -15.61
CA LYS A 832 3.67 -11.75 -15.91
C LYS A 832 3.50 -10.77 -14.74
N PHE A 833 2.46 -10.95 -13.94
CA PHE A 833 2.08 -10.01 -12.89
C PHE A 833 2.70 -10.32 -11.53
N SER A 834 3.81 -11.07 -11.51
CA SER A 834 4.65 -11.22 -10.32
C SER A 834 5.40 -9.92 -10.02
N SER A 835 5.40 -9.50 -8.75
CA SER A 835 6.29 -8.43 -8.29
C SER A 835 7.78 -8.81 -8.36
N ASP A 836 8.10 -10.10 -8.40
CA ASP A 836 9.48 -10.57 -8.61
C ASP A 836 9.99 -10.12 -10.00
N ARG A 837 9.18 -10.30 -11.06
CA ARG A 837 9.51 -9.77 -12.40
C ARG A 837 9.66 -8.25 -12.37
N THR A 838 8.74 -7.54 -11.74
CA THR A 838 8.80 -6.07 -11.66
C THR A 838 10.10 -5.62 -10.98
N ILE A 839 10.47 -6.24 -9.86
CA ILE A 839 11.69 -5.91 -9.13
C ILE A 839 12.94 -6.25 -9.93
N GLU A 840 12.97 -7.38 -10.67
CA GLU A 840 14.10 -7.69 -11.59
C GLU A 840 14.29 -6.59 -12.63
N GLU A 841 13.20 -6.09 -13.22
CA GLU A 841 13.26 -4.98 -14.17
C GLU A 841 13.77 -3.68 -13.53
N TYR A 842 13.27 -3.30 -12.37
CA TYR A 842 13.78 -2.13 -11.64
C TYR A 842 15.24 -2.28 -11.25
N ALA A 843 15.61 -3.44 -10.69
CA ALA A 843 16.97 -3.70 -10.19
C ALA A 843 17.99 -3.65 -11.30
N THR A 844 17.68 -4.23 -12.44
CA THR A 844 18.62 -4.32 -13.59
C THR A 844 18.63 -3.06 -14.46
N GLU A 845 17.47 -2.46 -14.70
CA GLU A 845 17.35 -1.36 -15.66
C GLU A 845 17.51 0.02 -15.01
N ILE A 846 16.99 0.22 -13.79
CA ILE A 846 17.00 1.52 -13.11
C ILE A 846 18.06 1.57 -12.00
N TRP A 847 17.94 0.70 -10.99
CA TRP A 847 18.75 0.83 -9.77
C TRP A 847 20.17 0.31 -9.92
N LYS A 848 20.42 -0.56 -10.90
CA LYS A 848 21.73 -1.24 -11.10
C LYS A 848 22.20 -1.94 -9.83
N LEU A 849 21.31 -2.72 -9.23
CA LEU A 849 21.58 -3.52 -8.04
C LEU A 849 22.13 -4.90 -8.43
N THR A 850 22.92 -5.48 -7.52
CA THR A 850 23.45 -6.84 -7.66
C THR A 850 22.87 -7.74 -6.58
N LYS A 851 22.40 -8.93 -6.97
CA LYS A 851 21.95 -9.94 -6.00
C LYS A 851 23.10 -10.32 -5.08
N THR A 852 22.79 -10.38 -3.80
CA THR A 852 23.79 -10.64 -2.76
C THR A 852 23.35 -11.82 -1.93
N PRO A 853 23.72 -13.04 -2.32
CA PRO A 853 23.39 -14.24 -1.57
C PRO A 853 24.05 -14.23 -0.18
N VAL A 854 23.34 -14.77 0.80
CA VAL A 854 23.79 -14.92 2.18
C VAL A 854 23.89 -16.41 2.50
N GLU A 855 25.09 -16.85 2.88
CA GLU A 855 25.35 -18.21 3.34
C GLU A 855 25.27 -18.26 4.87
N MET A 856 24.57 -19.26 5.44
CA MET A 856 24.39 -19.47 6.88
C MET A 856 25.42 -20.45 7.44
#